data_bcfea19c93801b085587ea8d9da99475
#
_entry.id   bcfea19c93801b085587ea8d9da99475
#
_cell.length_a   1.000
_cell.length_b   1.000
_cell.length_c   1.000
_cell.angle_alpha   90.00
_cell.angle_beta   90.00
_cell.angle_gamma   90.00
#
_symmetry.space_group_name_H-M   'P 1'
#
loop_
_entity.id
_entity.type
_entity.pdbx_description
1 polymer ?
#
loop_
_entity_poly.entity_id
_entity_poly.type
_entity_poly.pdbx_seq_one_letter_code
_entity_poly.pdbx_strand_id
1 'polypeptide(L)'
;MSKTDRIKELCQILNKASEAYYAKDEEIMSNFEYDSLYDELVSLEEETGIVLSDSPTRKVGYEPVSFLPKFTHPSPMLSLSKTKDREELKAWLKDKEGLLSWKLDGLTVVLTYDNGRLSNAVTRGNGEVGEVITQNAECFKNLPVGISYKGHLVLRGEAVISYSNFEMINSKIENPDEQYKNPRNLCSGSVRQLDPKVTAQRNVFFFAFSLVEANDVDFKNSRFEQMRFLSELGFETVHEERVNKDNLLEKIEWYAEEIKTYDIPSDGLVLMYDDIAYGNSLGTTAKAPRNAIAFKWQDEQAETTLRMIEWSPSRTGLINPVAVFDSVELEGTSVSRASVHNISVMRSLKLGVGDRILVYKANMIIPQISSNLTCSNNVEIPEICPICGEKTVIESTDGTDVLMCKNELCPVKQEKALALFASRNAMNIDGVSEETIVKFIEKGFIKEYADFFRLEQYKSDIVSMEGFGIKSYENIIASCENAKKTTLPRLLYAFGIENVGVANAKLIASFYDYDFEKIRNASVDELSTIDQVGEVIATSIYRFFRNEKRIREIDNLLNCIEIEKVVSDVEKDLIGKTFVITGSLEKFENRDALKDIIEQRGGKVAGSVSAKTEALINNDVNSTSGKNKKAKELGIRIISEEDFLNEFNIIV
;
A
#
# COMPACT_ATOMS: atom_id res chain seq x y z
N MET A 1 -35.24 -21.08 -2.96
CA MET A 1 -34.23 -20.27 -3.66
C MET A 1 -34.67 -18.81 -3.54
N SER A 2 -33.83 -17.94 -3.05
CA SER A 2 -34.16 -16.52 -3.00
C SER A 2 -34.15 -15.91 -4.43
N LYS A 3 -34.82 -14.77 -4.64
CA LYS A 3 -34.77 -14.08 -5.94
C LYS A 3 -33.34 -13.67 -6.29
N THR A 4 -32.55 -13.27 -5.30
CA THR A 4 -31.13 -12.94 -5.46
C THR A 4 -30.30 -14.15 -5.89
N ASP A 5 -30.56 -15.35 -5.35
CA ASP A 5 -29.87 -16.56 -5.77
C ASP A 5 -30.24 -16.92 -7.21
N ARG A 6 -31.51 -16.68 -7.60
CA ARG A 6 -31.95 -16.92 -8.97
C ARG A 6 -31.31 -15.95 -9.97
N ILE A 7 -31.13 -14.68 -9.60
CA ILE A 7 -30.37 -13.71 -10.41
C ILE A 7 -28.94 -14.19 -10.64
N LYS A 8 -28.24 -14.65 -9.57
CA LYS A 8 -26.87 -15.19 -9.68
C LYS A 8 -26.80 -16.41 -10.61
N GLU A 9 -27.73 -17.33 -10.46
CA GLU A 9 -27.82 -18.52 -11.31
C GLU A 9 -28.07 -18.16 -12.78
N LEU A 10 -29.01 -17.25 -13.07
CA LEU A 10 -29.30 -16.81 -14.41
C LEU A 10 -28.11 -16.09 -15.06
N CYS A 11 -27.41 -15.22 -14.34
CA CYS A 11 -26.19 -14.59 -14.83
C CYS A 11 -25.14 -15.64 -15.23
N GLN A 12 -24.91 -16.67 -14.38
CA GLN A 12 -23.96 -17.72 -14.69
C GLN A 12 -24.37 -18.55 -15.93
N ILE A 13 -25.64 -18.94 -16.03
CA ILE A 13 -26.15 -19.72 -17.16
C ILE A 13 -26.01 -18.94 -18.47
N LEU A 14 -26.49 -17.69 -18.49
CA LEU A 14 -26.51 -16.85 -19.69
C LEU A 14 -25.10 -16.44 -20.13
N ASN A 15 -24.21 -16.12 -19.20
CA ASN A 15 -22.80 -15.83 -19.53
C ASN A 15 -22.09 -17.05 -20.09
N LYS A 16 -22.32 -18.25 -19.51
CA LYS A 16 -21.75 -19.50 -20.03
C LYS A 16 -22.26 -19.82 -21.44
N ALA A 17 -23.56 -19.60 -21.70
CA ALA A 17 -24.15 -19.78 -23.02
C ALA A 17 -23.57 -18.81 -24.05
N SER A 18 -23.45 -17.53 -23.68
CA SER A 18 -22.81 -16.52 -24.52
C SER A 18 -21.34 -16.84 -24.82
N GLU A 19 -20.58 -17.28 -23.83
CA GLU A 19 -19.18 -17.70 -24.01
C GLU A 19 -19.05 -18.88 -24.96
N ALA A 20 -19.91 -19.90 -24.80
CA ALA A 20 -19.91 -21.07 -25.68
C ALA A 20 -20.25 -20.67 -27.13
N TYR A 21 -21.26 -19.83 -27.34
CA TYR A 21 -21.68 -19.37 -28.64
C TYR A 21 -20.63 -18.50 -29.35
N TYR A 22 -20.13 -17.43 -28.64
CA TYR A 22 -19.24 -16.44 -29.28
C TYR A 22 -17.76 -16.84 -29.30
N ALA A 23 -17.28 -17.63 -28.32
CA ALA A 23 -15.87 -17.98 -28.21
C ALA A 23 -15.53 -19.38 -28.73
N LYS A 24 -16.51 -20.30 -28.73
CA LYS A 24 -16.27 -21.72 -29.08
C LYS A 24 -17.10 -22.22 -30.26
N ASP A 25 -18.02 -21.37 -30.77
CA ASP A 25 -19.00 -21.73 -31.82
C ASP A 25 -19.84 -22.97 -31.45
N GLU A 26 -20.13 -23.11 -30.14
CA GLU A 26 -20.91 -24.21 -29.57
C GLU A 26 -22.26 -23.69 -29.07
N GLU A 27 -23.36 -24.29 -29.58
CA GLU A 27 -24.72 -23.95 -29.13
C GLU A 27 -25.13 -24.89 -27.97
N ILE A 28 -24.98 -24.41 -26.71
CA ILE A 28 -25.30 -25.21 -25.50
C ILE A 28 -26.74 -25.04 -25.02
N MET A 29 -27.47 -24.08 -25.58
CA MET A 29 -28.93 -23.91 -25.40
C MET A 29 -29.53 -23.23 -26.64
N SER A 30 -30.83 -23.41 -26.86
CA SER A 30 -31.51 -22.75 -27.98
C SER A 30 -31.66 -21.26 -27.77
N ASN A 31 -31.71 -20.46 -28.85
CA ASN A 31 -31.96 -19.03 -28.78
C ASN A 31 -33.26 -18.69 -28.02
N PHE A 32 -34.30 -19.50 -28.19
CA PHE A 32 -35.58 -19.31 -27.49
C PHE A 32 -35.44 -19.53 -25.98
N GLU A 33 -34.65 -20.50 -25.55
CA GLU A 33 -34.36 -20.74 -24.13
C GLU A 33 -33.49 -19.62 -23.54
N TYR A 34 -32.48 -19.18 -24.29
CA TYR A 34 -31.67 -18.03 -23.90
C TYR A 34 -32.51 -16.78 -23.69
N ASP A 35 -33.36 -16.43 -24.66
CA ASP A 35 -34.24 -15.24 -24.58
C ASP A 35 -35.21 -15.34 -23.39
N SER A 36 -35.78 -16.51 -23.14
CA SER A 36 -36.66 -16.72 -21.99
C SER A 36 -35.97 -16.55 -20.64
N LEU A 37 -34.74 -17.05 -20.50
CA LEU A 37 -33.95 -16.87 -19.28
C LEU A 37 -33.45 -15.42 -19.13
N TYR A 38 -33.15 -14.77 -20.25
CA TYR A 38 -32.78 -13.36 -20.26
C TYR A 38 -33.93 -12.46 -19.81
N ASP A 39 -35.17 -12.69 -20.31
CA ASP A 39 -36.35 -11.96 -19.89
C ASP A 39 -36.70 -12.21 -18.41
N GLU A 40 -36.50 -13.45 -17.92
CA GLU A 40 -36.62 -13.78 -16.49
C GLU A 40 -35.62 -12.96 -15.66
N LEU A 41 -34.36 -12.86 -16.11
CA LEU A 41 -33.33 -12.08 -15.44
C LEU A 41 -33.69 -10.59 -15.38
N VAL A 42 -34.09 -10.00 -16.52
CA VAL A 42 -34.53 -8.60 -16.57
C VAL A 42 -35.67 -8.34 -15.60
N SER A 43 -36.68 -9.21 -15.58
CA SER A 43 -37.84 -9.06 -14.69
C SER A 43 -37.44 -9.15 -13.20
N LEU A 44 -36.53 -10.06 -12.85
CA LEU A 44 -36.04 -10.19 -11.48
C LEU A 44 -35.17 -9.01 -11.07
N GLU A 45 -34.33 -8.50 -11.96
CA GLU A 45 -33.54 -7.29 -11.72
C GLU A 45 -34.42 -6.05 -11.51
N GLU A 46 -35.48 -5.88 -12.31
CA GLU A 46 -36.45 -4.80 -12.13
C GLU A 46 -37.21 -4.94 -10.81
N GLU A 47 -37.64 -6.16 -10.45
CA GLU A 47 -38.43 -6.41 -9.24
C GLU A 47 -37.59 -6.23 -7.96
N THR A 48 -36.34 -6.68 -7.96
CA THR A 48 -35.46 -6.64 -6.78
C THR A 48 -34.64 -5.35 -6.70
N GLY A 49 -34.43 -4.66 -7.82
CA GLY A 49 -33.50 -3.54 -7.95
C GLY A 49 -32.02 -3.94 -7.81
N ILE A 50 -31.71 -5.25 -7.86
CA ILE A 50 -30.35 -5.80 -7.76
C ILE A 50 -29.87 -6.15 -9.17
N VAL A 51 -28.77 -5.52 -9.59
CA VAL A 51 -28.09 -5.80 -10.87
C VAL A 51 -26.65 -6.14 -10.59
N LEU A 52 -26.24 -7.37 -10.92
CA LEU A 52 -24.87 -7.83 -10.74
C LEU A 52 -23.93 -7.22 -11.77
N SER A 53 -22.66 -7.11 -11.41
CA SER A 53 -21.63 -6.55 -12.30
C SER A 53 -21.42 -7.37 -13.58
N ASP A 54 -21.59 -8.68 -13.51
CA ASP A 54 -21.47 -9.60 -14.63
C ASP A 54 -22.83 -9.93 -15.30
N SER A 55 -23.89 -9.20 -14.97
CA SER A 55 -25.17 -9.41 -15.62
C SER A 55 -25.10 -9.12 -17.13
N PRO A 56 -25.57 -10.06 -17.99
CA PRO A 56 -25.62 -9.85 -19.43
C PRO A 56 -26.57 -8.74 -19.87
N THR A 57 -27.43 -8.22 -18.96
CA THR A 57 -28.32 -7.09 -19.21
C THR A 57 -27.59 -5.74 -19.24
N ARG A 58 -26.31 -5.70 -18.80
CA ARG A 58 -25.51 -4.49 -18.78
C ARG A 58 -24.74 -4.29 -20.08
N LYS A 59 -24.78 -3.07 -20.61
CA LYS A 59 -23.81 -2.59 -21.60
C LYS A 59 -22.72 -1.83 -20.87
N VAL A 60 -21.60 -2.47 -20.59
CA VAL A 60 -20.43 -1.82 -19.94
C VAL A 60 -19.53 -1.26 -21.04
N GLY A 61 -19.48 0.07 -21.13
CA GLY A 61 -18.47 0.76 -21.94
C GLY A 61 -17.21 0.95 -21.08
N TYR A 62 -16.14 0.21 -21.34
CA TYR A 62 -14.86 0.40 -20.66
C TYR A 62 -14.00 1.37 -21.46
N GLU A 63 -13.64 2.50 -20.83
CA GLU A 63 -12.67 3.44 -21.37
C GLU A 63 -11.41 3.40 -20.51
N PRO A 64 -10.21 3.15 -21.10
CA PRO A 64 -8.94 3.24 -20.35
C PRO A 64 -8.73 4.64 -19.81
N VAL A 65 -8.30 4.72 -18.55
CA VAL A 65 -7.95 6.00 -17.90
C VAL A 65 -6.43 6.20 -17.89
N SER A 66 -5.96 7.44 -17.86
CA SER A 66 -4.54 7.76 -17.85
C SER A 66 -3.90 7.62 -16.46
N PHE A 67 -4.69 7.71 -15.38
CA PHE A 67 -4.27 7.56 -13.98
C PHE A 67 -5.45 7.19 -13.10
N LEU A 68 -5.17 6.70 -11.89
CA LEU A 68 -6.19 6.45 -10.86
C LEU A 68 -6.22 7.64 -9.90
N PRO A 69 -7.35 8.38 -9.81
CA PRO A 69 -7.49 9.49 -8.87
C PRO A 69 -7.31 9.01 -7.42
N LYS A 70 -6.85 9.89 -6.55
CA LYS A 70 -6.73 9.60 -5.11
C LYS A 70 -7.94 10.14 -4.36
N PHE A 71 -8.33 9.44 -3.31
CA PHE A 71 -9.45 9.79 -2.45
C PHE A 71 -9.04 9.64 -0.98
N THR A 72 -9.34 10.66 -0.17
CA THR A 72 -9.06 10.65 1.27
C THR A 72 -10.25 10.04 2.02
N HIS A 73 -10.00 8.98 2.77
CA HIS A 73 -11.04 8.32 3.55
C HIS A 73 -11.57 9.24 4.67
N PRO A 74 -12.91 9.33 4.85
CA PRO A 74 -13.51 10.15 5.91
C PRO A 74 -13.05 9.75 7.33
N SER A 75 -12.65 8.48 7.50
CA SER A 75 -12.08 7.96 8.75
C SER A 75 -10.92 7.03 8.45
N PRO A 76 -9.84 7.04 9.25
CA PRO A 76 -8.69 6.18 9.04
C PRO A 76 -9.06 4.70 9.00
N MET A 77 -8.48 3.96 8.06
CA MET A 77 -8.63 2.51 7.95
C MET A 77 -7.51 1.82 8.73
N LEU A 78 -7.72 1.64 10.03
CA LEU A 78 -6.75 1.06 10.94
C LEU A 78 -6.48 -0.42 10.63
N SER A 79 -5.30 -0.89 10.98
CA SER A 79 -4.97 -2.31 10.99
C SER A 79 -5.58 -2.99 12.23
N LEU A 80 -5.71 -4.32 12.23
CA LEU A 80 -6.14 -5.06 13.40
C LEU A 80 -4.95 -5.42 14.31
N SER A 81 -5.18 -5.42 15.62
CA SER A 81 -4.33 -6.13 16.55
C SER A 81 -4.36 -7.61 16.22
N LYS A 82 -3.27 -8.34 16.45
CA LYS A 82 -3.16 -9.74 16.04
C LYS A 82 -2.58 -10.61 17.15
N THR A 83 -3.10 -11.84 17.24
CA THR A 83 -2.56 -12.88 18.09
C THR A 83 -2.47 -14.21 17.34
N LYS A 84 -1.60 -15.12 17.80
CA LYS A 84 -1.53 -16.53 17.39
C LYS A 84 -1.96 -17.47 18.53
N ASP A 85 -2.30 -16.91 19.66
CA ASP A 85 -2.72 -17.65 20.86
C ASP A 85 -4.25 -17.71 20.95
N ARG A 86 -4.78 -18.93 20.96
CA ARG A 86 -6.22 -19.21 21.05
C ARG A 86 -6.79 -18.81 22.42
N GLU A 87 -6.02 -18.98 23.48
CA GLU A 87 -6.44 -18.62 24.84
C GLU A 87 -6.47 -17.10 25.02
N GLU A 88 -5.51 -16.37 24.42
CA GLU A 88 -5.56 -14.91 24.37
C GLU A 88 -6.81 -14.42 23.64
N LEU A 89 -7.19 -15.06 22.53
CA LEU A 89 -8.40 -14.72 21.78
C LEU A 89 -9.67 -14.94 22.63
N LYS A 90 -9.71 -16.05 23.37
CA LYS A 90 -10.79 -16.36 24.32
C LYS A 90 -10.85 -15.36 25.49
N ALA A 91 -9.70 -14.98 26.03
CA ALA A 91 -9.60 -13.97 27.07
C ALA A 91 -10.03 -12.58 26.60
N TRP A 92 -9.73 -12.24 25.33
CA TRP A 92 -10.16 -11.00 24.69
C TRP A 92 -11.69 -10.93 24.55
N LEU A 93 -12.36 -12.01 24.13
CA LEU A 93 -13.82 -12.06 23.96
C LEU A 93 -14.57 -11.90 25.28
N LYS A 94 -13.98 -12.35 26.41
CA LYS A 94 -14.62 -12.34 27.74
C LYS A 94 -15.95 -13.10 27.75
N ASP A 95 -16.97 -12.54 28.38
CA ASP A 95 -18.31 -13.09 28.45
C ASP A 95 -19.28 -12.43 27.44
N LYS A 96 -18.72 -11.95 26.32
CA LYS A 96 -19.47 -11.30 25.24
C LYS A 96 -19.70 -12.26 24.07
N GLU A 97 -20.71 -11.93 23.27
CA GLU A 97 -20.89 -12.55 21.96
C GLU A 97 -20.03 -11.85 20.92
N GLY A 98 -19.49 -12.64 20.00
CA GLY A 98 -18.68 -12.15 18.89
C GLY A 98 -19.03 -12.83 17.57
N LEU A 99 -18.48 -12.29 16.51
CA LEU A 99 -18.50 -12.86 15.17
C LEU A 99 -17.08 -13.28 14.81
N LEU A 100 -16.92 -14.55 14.46
CA LEU A 100 -15.66 -15.11 13.97
C LEU A 100 -15.78 -15.34 12.48
N SER A 101 -14.93 -14.71 11.68
CA SER A 101 -14.98 -14.77 10.23
C SER A 101 -13.61 -15.05 9.62
N TRP A 102 -13.55 -15.48 8.35
CA TRP A 102 -12.31 -15.54 7.60
C TRP A 102 -11.62 -14.18 7.54
N LYS A 103 -10.32 -14.17 7.73
CA LYS A 103 -9.46 -13.03 7.41
C LYS A 103 -8.93 -13.21 5.99
N LEU A 104 -9.68 -12.72 5.02
CA LEU A 104 -9.31 -12.83 3.62
C LEU A 104 -8.01 -12.06 3.33
N ASP A 105 -7.22 -12.59 2.41
CA ASP A 105 -5.93 -12.02 2.00
C ASP A 105 -5.99 -11.52 0.55
N GLY A 106 -6.41 -10.29 0.38
CA GLY A 106 -6.58 -9.63 -0.90
C GLY A 106 -6.23 -8.15 -0.84
N LEU A 107 -7.10 -7.31 -1.37
CA LEU A 107 -7.02 -5.86 -1.31
C LEU A 107 -8.31 -5.30 -0.71
N THR A 108 -8.20 -4.60 0.40
CA THR A 108 -9.36 -3.94 1.03
C THR A 108 -9.87 -2.80 0.15
N VAL A 109 -11.18 -2.81 -0.11
CA VAL A 109 -11.89 -1.80 -0.89
C VAL A 109 -13.06 -1.25 -0.08
N VAL A 110 -13.25 0.06 -0.13
CA VAL A 110 -14.42 0.78 0.39
C VAL A 110 -15.35 1.04 -0.78
N LEU A 111 -16.60 0.65 -0.65
CA LEU A 111 -17.64 0.90 -1.64
C LEU A 111 -18.66 1.89 -1.09
N THR A 112 -19.04 2.85 -1.91
CA THR A 112 -20.09 3.81 -1.61
C THR A 112 -21.20 3.67 -2.65
N TYR A 113 -22.44 3.61 -2.17
CA TYR A 113 -23.62 3.57 -2.98
C TYR A 113 -24.52 4.75 -2.65
N ASP A 114 -25.00 5.42 -3.69
CA ASP A 114 -25.95 6.51 -3.60
C ASP A 114 -27.15 6.23 -4.52
N ASN A 115 -28.35 6.43 -4.01
CA ASN A 115 -29.58 6.16 -4.74
C ASN A 115 -29.66 4.73 -5.33
N GLY A 116 -29.01 3.77 -4.66
CA GLY A 116 -28.99 2.37 -5.03
C GLY A 116 -28.03 2.03 -6.17
N ARG A 117 -27.06 2.88 -6.49
CA ARG A 117 -26.03 2.63 -7.49
C ARG A 117 -24.64 2.81 -6.88
N LEU A 118 -23.68 2.02 -7.34
CA LEU A 118 -22.27 2.21 -6.97
C LEU A 118 -21.82 3.59 -7.47
N SER A 119 -21.50 4.48 -6.53
CA SER A 119 -21.00 5.83 -6.82
C SER A 119 -19.50 5.93 -6.71
N ASN A 120 -18.89 5.18 -5.78
CA ASN A 120 -17.44 5.22 -5.58
C ASN A 120 -16.89 3.89 -5.06
N ALA A 121 -15.72 3.48 -5.55
CA ALA A 121 -14.94 2.38 -5.02
C ALA A 121 -13.50 2.85 -4.82
N VAL A 122 -12.96 2.68 -3.61
CA VAL A 122 -11.66 3.22 -3.22
C VAL A 122 -10.83 2.14 -2.52
N THR A 123 -9.57 1.98 -2.92
CA THR A 123 -8.64 1.08 -2.21
C THR A 123 -8.31 1.62 -0.83
N ARG A 124 -7.92 0.75 0.11
CA ARG A 124 -7.45 1.19 1.43
C ARG A 124 -6.28 2.18 1.36
N GLY A 125 -5.37 2.01 0.39
CA GLY A 125 -4.14 2.79 0.29
C GLY A 125 -3.29 2.67 1.56
N ASN A 126 -2.82 3.80 2.07
CA ASN A 126 -2.09 3.89 3.35
C ASN A 126 -2.99 3.92 4.60
N GLY A 127 -4.30 3.80 4.42
CA GLY A 127 -5.31 3.89 5.47
C GLY A 127 -5.95 5.28 5.61
N GLU A 128 -5.36 6.32 5.03
CA GLU A 128 -5.89 7.68 4.96
C GLU A 128 -6.27 8.05 3.54
N VAL A 129 -5.40 7.71 2.57
CA VAL A 129 -5.59 8.01 1.14
C VAL A 129 -5.55 6.72 0.34
N GLY A 130 -6.59 6.46 -0.43
CA GLY A 130 -6.70 5.35 -1.38
C GLY A 130 -6.79 5.81 -2.83
N GLU A 131 -6.81 4.86 -3.75
CA GLU A 131 -6.97 5.09 -5.19
C GLU A 131 -8.42 4.79 -5.59
N VAL A 132 -9.03 5.66 -6.38
CA VAL A 132 -10.37 5.46 -6.93
C VAL A 132 -10.31 4.43 -8.05
N ILE A 133 -11.07 3.35 -7.87
CA ILE A 133 -11.06 2.18 -8.75
C ILE A 133 -12.49 1.81 -9.19
N THR A 134 -13.40 2.76 -9.24
CA THR A 134 -14.84 2.50 -9.46
C THR A 134 -15.08 1.69 -10.75
N GLN A 135 -14.44 2.06 -11.86
CA GLN A 135 -14.57 1.33 -13.13
C GLN A 135 -14.05 -0.12 -13.04
N ASN A 136 -12.97 -0.33 -12.27
CA ASN A 136 -12.42 -1.68 -12.04
C ASN A 136 -13.35 -2.50 -11.13
N ALA A 137 -13.92 -1.86 -10.08
CA ALA A 137 -14.87 -2.51 -9.18
C ALA A 137 -16.16 -2.94 -9.90
N GLU A 138 -16.61 -2.16 -10.87
CA GLU A 138 -17.73 -2.54 -11.72
C GLU A 138 -17.50 -3.82 -12.55
N CYS A 139 -16.26 -4.29 -12.62
CA CYS A 139 -15.85 -5.54 -13.28
C CYS A 139 -15.72 -6.72 -12.31
N PHE A 140 -15.94 -6.54 -11.01
CA PHE A 140 -15.85 -7.65 -10.06
C PHE A 140 -17.01 -8.63 -10.26
N LYS A 141 -16.72 -9.93 -10.25
CA LYS A 141 -17.64 -10.99 -10.68
C LYS A 141 -18.96 -11.06 -9.90
N ASN A 142 -18.91 -10.75 -8.60
CA ASN A 142 -20.02 -10.93 -7.69
C ASN A 142 -20.53 -9.61 -7.09
N LEU A 143 -20.05 -8.47 -7.59
CA LEU A 143 -20.43 -7.17 -7.03
C LEU A 143 -21.78 -6.68 -7.58
N PRO A 144 -22.79 -6.40 -6.74
CA PRO A 144 -23.99 -5.72 -7.19
C PRO A 144 -23.69 -4.24 -7.44
N VAL A 145 -23.78 -3.79 -8.69
CA VAL A 145 -23.61 -2.37 -9.07
C VAL A 145 -24.90 -1.57 -8.90
N GLY A 146 -26.05 -2.25 -8.83
CA GLY A 146 -27.34 -1.72 -8.45
C GLY A 146 -27.92 -2.52 -7.27
N ILE A 147 -28.47 -1.81 -6.28
CA ILE A 147 -29.10 -2.39 -5.09
C ILE A 147 -30.47 -1.78 -4.83
N SER A 148 -31.31 -2.48 -4.08
CA SER A 148 -32.67 -2.02 -3.74
C SER A 148 -32.68 -0.83 -2.77
N TYR A 149 -31.70 -0.73 -1.86
CA TYR A 149 -31.60 0.34 -0.88
C TYR A 149 -31.22 1.67 -1.55
N LYS A 150 -32.01 2.73 -1.32
CA LYS A 150 -31.86 4.04 -1.98
C LYS A 150 -31.20 5.11 -1.11
N GLY A 151 -30.86 4.78 0.14
CA GLY A 151 -30.09 5.66 1.02
C GLY A 151 -28.60 5.69 0.67
N HIS A 152 -27.84 6.47 1.43
CA HIS A 152 -26.38 6.45 1.40
C HIS A 152 -25.87 5.20 2.12
N LEU A 153 -25.08 4.39 1.44
CA LEU A 153 -24.51 3.15 1.97
C LEU A 153 -22.99 3.14 1.77
N VAL A 154 -22.24 2.92 2.86
CA VAL A 154 -20.80 2.74 2.80
C VAL A 154 -20.44 1.40 3.46
N LEU A 155 -19.72 0.56 2.74
CA LEU A 155 -19.28 -0.74 3.24
C LEU A 155 -17.80 -0.99 2.91
N ARG A 156 -17.21 -1.91 3.66
CA ARG A 156 -15.84 -2.39 3.42
C ARG A 156 -15.88 -3.87 3.10
N GLY A 157 -15.02 -4.28 2.19
CA GLY A 157 -14.81 -5.67 1.86
C GLY A 157 -13.42 -5.91 1.33
N GLU A 158 -13.14 -7.16 1.04
CA GLU A 158 -11.87 -7.59 0.47
C GLU A 158 -12.07 -8.03 -0.97
N ALA A 159 -11.33 -7.42 -1.89
CA ALA A 159 -11.21 -7.88 -3.26
C ALA A 159 -10.18 -9.00 -3.31
N VAL A 160 -10.52 -10.15 -3.91
CA VAL A 160 -9.68 -11.34 -3.93
C VAL A 160 -9.70 -12.02 -5.29
N ILE A 161 -8.66 -12.78 -5.58
CA ILE A 161 -8.61 -13.76 -6.67
C ILE A 161 -8.44 -15.12 -6.02
N SER A 162 -9.28 -16.11 -6.40
CA SER A 162 -9.20 -17.46 -5.85
C SER A 162 -7.92 -18.19 -6.26
N TYR A 163 -7.52 -19.20 -5.50
CA TYR A 163 -6.34 -20.02 -5.85
C TYR A 163 -6.52 -20.68 -7.21
N SER A 164 -7.69 -21.22 -7.52
CA SER A 164 -7.99 -21.83 -8.82
C SER A 164 -7.84 -20.84 -10.00
N ASN A 165 -8.32 -19.61 -9.86
CA ASN A 165 -8.13 -18.55 -10.86
C ASN A 165 -6.67 -18.11 -10.98
N PHE A 166 -5.97 -18.00 -9.87
CA PHE A 166 -4.55 -17.65 -9.83
C PHE A 166 -3.71 -18.69 -10.61
N GLU A 167 -3.93 -19.96 -10.36
CA GLU A 167 -3.25 -21.06 -11.07
C GLU A 167 -3.57 -21.05 -12.56
N MET A 168 -4.84 -20.85 -12.92
CA MET A 168 -5.27 -20.75 -14.32
C MET A 168 -4.61 -19.55 -15.05
N ILE A 169 -4.45 -18.41 -14.39
CA ILE A 169 -3.81 -17.23 -14.98
C ILE A 169 -2.30 -17.47 -15.13
N ASN A 170 -1.63 -18.00 -14.10
CA ASN A 170 -0.20 -18.29 -14.15
C ASN A 170 0.13 -19.38 -15.19
N SER A 171 -0.72 -20.38 -15.37
CA SER A 171 -0.50 -21.43 -16.39
C SER A 171 -0.47 -20.91 -17.83
N LYS A 172 -1.00 -19.71 -18.09
CA LYS A 172 -0.97 -19.06 -19.41
C LYS A 172 0.28 -18.19 -19.62
N ILE A 173 1.12 -18.00 -18.59
CA ILE A 173 2.34 -17.21 -18.66
C ILE A 173 3.51 -18.16 -18.92
N GLU A 174 4.07 -18.11 -20.12
CA GLU A 174 5.14 -19.02 -20.56
C GLU A 174 6.47 -18.78 -19.82
N ASN A 175 6.77 -17.52 -19.49
CA ASN A 175 7.99 -17.17 -18.77
C ASN A 175 7.79 -17.28 -17.24
N PRO A 176 8.47 -18.22 -16.54
CA PRO A 176 8.33 -18.39 -15.09
C PRO A 176 8.67 -17.12 -14.27
N ASP A 177 9.57 -16.28 -14.77
CA ASP A 177 9.97 -15.03 -14.07
C ASP A 177 8.89 -13.95 -14.11
N GLU A 178 7.95 -14.05 -15.06
CA GLU A 178 6.82 -13.14 -15.20
C GLU A 178 5.56 -13.64 -14.47
N GLN A 179 5.57 -14.85 -13.94
CA GLN A 179 4.45 -15.40 -13.18
C GLN A 179 4.23 -14.64 -11.87
N TYR A 180 2.97 -14.48 -11.52
CA TYR A 180 2.59 -13.86 -10.26
C TYR A 180 2.96 -14.76 -9.09
N LYS A 181 3.47 -14.18 -8.01
CA LYS A 181 4.00 -14.94 -6.86
C LYS A 181 2.93 -15.40 -5.87
N ASN A 182 1.82 -14.69 -5.78
CA ASN A 182 0.69 -15.07 -4.93
C ASN A 182 -0.61 -14.39 -5.40
N PRO A 183 -1.79 -14.92 -5.00
CA PRO A 183 -3.09 -14.38 -5.37
C PRO A 183 -3.31 -12.93 -4.95
N ARG A 184 -2.82 -12.53 -3.77
CA ARG A 184 -2.93 -11.15 -3.25
C ARG A 184 -2.22 -10.14 -4.16
N ASN A 185 -1.00 -10.43 -4.60
CA ASN A 185 -0.26 -9.54 -5.50
C ASN A 185 -0.93 -9.44 -6.87
N LEU A 186 -1.42 -10.56 -7.40
CA LEU A 186 -2.20 -10.57 -8.63
C LEU A 186 -3.49 -9.75 -8.47
N CYS A 187 -4.23 -9.92 -7.38
CA CYS A 187 -5.45 -9.15 -7.10
C CYS A 187 -5.14 -7.65 -7.00
N SER A 188 -4.15 -7.27 -6.20
CA SER A 188 -3.74 -5.87 -6.03
C SER A 188 -3.33 -5.20 -7.35
N GLY A 189 -2.61 -5.92 -8.21
CA GLY A 189 -2.27 -5.44 -9.55
C GLY A 189 -3.46 -5.40 -10.50
N SER A 190 -4.42 -6.32 -10.35
CA SER A 190 -5.63 -6.39 -11.19
C SER A 190 -6.60 -5.25 -10.92
N VAL A 191 -6.81 -4.95 -9.65
CA VAL A 191 -7.73 -3.91 -9.20
C VAL A 191 -7.25 -2.49 -9.56
N ARG A 192 -5.96 -2.32 -9.79
CA ARG A 192 -5.32 -1.04 -10.13
C ARG A 192 -4.99 -0.88 -11.62
N GLN A 193 -5.58 -1.67 -12.50
CA GLN A 193 -5.37 -1.53 -13.92
C GLN A 193 -5.98 -0.23 -14.46
N LEU A 194 -5.29 0.40 -15.38
CA LEU A 194 -5.80 1.59 -16.08
C LEU A 194 -6.86 1.23 -17.13
N ASP A 195 -6.83 0.01 -17.63
CA ASP A 195 -7.86 -0.57 -18.49
C ASP A 195 -8.70 -1.59 -17.68
N PRO A 196 -9.97 -1.29 -17.39
CA PRO A 196 -10.86 -2.19 -16.63
C PRO A 196 -11.10 -3.56 -17.30
N LYS A 197 -10.89 -3.67 -18.61
CA LYS A 197 -10.97 -4.98 -19.32
C LYS A 197 -9.99 -6.00 -18.76
N VAL A 198 -8.81 -5.56 -18.36
CA VAL A 198 -7.82 -6.44 -17.73
C VAL A 198 -8.32 -6.96 -16.39
N THR A 199 -8.97 -6.11 -15.60
CA THR A 199 -9.61 -6.50 -14.33
C THR A 199 -10.73 -7.52 -14.57
N ALA A 200 -11.58 -7.28 -15.57
CA ALA A 200 -12.68 -8.19 -15.95
C ALA A 200 -12.17 -9.59 -16.30
N GLN A 201 -11.07 -9.71 -17.06
CA GLN A 201 -10.49 -10.98 -17.47
C GLN A 201 -9.86 -11.78 -16.32
N ARG A 202 -9.55 -11.13 -15.19
CA ARG A 202 -8.88 -11.75 -14.05
C ARG A 202 -9.81 -12.28 -12.99
N ASN A 203 -11.13 -12.17 -13.19
CA ASN A 203 -12.16 -12.71 -12.30
C ASN A 203 -11.93 -12.33 -10.81
N VAL A 204 -11.88 -11.03 -10.53
CA VAL A 204 -11.80 -10.54 -9.15
C VAL A 204 -13.16 -10.70 -8.47
N PHE A 205 -13.18 -11.22 -7.24
CA PHE A 205 -14.35 -11.32 -6.37
C PHE A 205 -14.25 -10.29 -5.25
N PHE A 206 -15.40 -9.88 -4.73
CA PHE A 206 -15.50 -8.98 -3.59
C PHE A 206 -16.34 -9.63 -2.48
N PHE A 207 -15.81 -9.65 -1.25
CA PHE A 207 -16.53 -10.14 -0.08
C PHE A 207 -16.64 -9.02 0.95
N ALA A 208 -17.87 -8.63 1.27
CA ALA A 208 -18.13 -7.62 2.29
C ALA A 208 -17.84 -8.18 3.69
N PHE A 209 -17.15 -7.40 4.53
CA PHE A 209 -16.86 -7.79 5.90
C PHE A 209 -17.27 -6.72 6.95
N SER A 210 -17.70 -5.53 6.52
CA SER A 210 -18.12 -4.48 7.46
C SER A 210 -19.04 -3.47 6.79
N LEU A 211 -20.16 -3.19 7.40
CA LEU A 211 -20.97 -2.03 7.12
C LEU A 211 -20.40 -0.83 7.88
N VAL A 212 -20.15 0.27 7.19
CA VAL A 212 -19.61 1.51 7.77
C VAL A 212 -20.75 2.49 8.05
N GLU A 213 -21.63 2.67 7.08
CA GLU A 213 -22.75 3.62 7.17
C GLU A 213 -23.94 3.13 6.35
N ALA A 214 -25.13 3.23 6.92
CA ALA A 214 -26.41 3.10 6.25
C ALA A 214 -27.42 3.96 7.01
N ASN A 215 -27.99 4.94 6.32
CA ASN A 215 -28.95 5.87 6.93
C ASN A 215 -30.31 5.18 7.16
N ASP A 216 -30.99 5.55 8.25
CA ASP A 216 -32.37 5.15 8.54
C ASP A 216 -32.62 3.63 8.66
N VAL A 217 -31.58 2.84 9.00
CA VAL A 217 -31.70 1.39 9.24
C VAL A 217 -31.36 1.07 10.70
N ASP A 218 -32.28 0.40 11.39
CA ASP A 218 -32.05 -0.10 12.76
C ASP A 218 -31.49 -1.52 12.73
N PHE A 219 -30.23 -1.67 13.07
CA PHE A 219 -29.53 -2.96 13.15
C PHE A 219 -29.65 -3.62 14.54
N LYS A 220 -30.52 -3.15 15.43
CA LYS A 220 -30.72 -3.68 16.79
C LYS A 220 -29.41 -3.85 17.58
N ASN A 221 -28.47 -2.94 17.35
CA ASN A 221 -27.14 -2.94 17.96
C ASN A 221 -26.30 -4.20 17.67
N SER A 222 -26.54 -4.91 16.55
CA SER A 222 -25.87 -6.16 16.19
C SER A 222 -25.14 -6.03 14.84
N ARG A 223 -23.85 -6.42 14.81
CA ARG A 223 -23.07 -6.50 13.56
C ARG A 223 -23.55 -7.64 12.67
N PHE A 224 -24.01 -8.72 13.25
CA PHE A 224 -24.62 -9.81 12.49
C PHE A 224 -25.82 -9.31 11.68
N GLU A 225 -26.67 -8.46 12.25
CA GLU A 225 -27.77 -7.85 11.51
C GLU A 225 -27.29 -6.92 10.40
N GLN A 226 -26.16 -6.22 10.59
CA GLN A 226 -25.52 -5.43 9.52
C GLN A 226 -25.06 -6.31 8.36
N MET A 227 -24.41 -7.45 8.63
CA MET A 227 -23.94 -8.37 7.61
C MET A 227 -25.10 -9.05 6.90
N ARG A 228 -26.16 -9.43 7.64
CA ARG A 228 -27.39 -9.95 7.04
C ARG A 228 -28.03 -8.95 6.08
N PHE A 229 -28.11 -7.68 6.47
CA PHE A 229 -28.62 -6.61 5.61
C PHE A 229 -27.82 -6.48 4.31
N LEU A 230 -26.48 -6.52 4.36
CA LEU A 230 -25.64 -6.52 3.17
C LEU A 230 -25.92 -7.73 2.27
N SER A 231 -26.08 -8.91 2.86
CA SER A 231 -26.43 -10.13 2.11
C SER A 231 -27.80 -10.00 1.44
N GLU A 232 -28.81 -9.42 2.11
CA GLU A 232 -30.14 -9.17 1.54
C GLU A 232 -30.10 -8.17 0.38
N LEU A 233 -29.12 -7.25 0.34
CA LEU A 233 -28.86 -6.33 -0.77
C LEU A 233 -28.09 -6.97 -1.95
N GLY A 234 -27.74 -8.24 -1.85
CA GLY A 234 -27.06 -8.99 -2.91
C GLY A 234 -25.54 -9.07 -2.78
N PHE A 235 -24.93 -8.47 -1.75
CA PHE A 235 -23.51 -8.63 -1.53
C PHE A 235 -23.18 -10.05 -1.03
N GLU A 236 -22.09 -10.62 -1.52
CA GLU A 236 -21.48 -11.74 -0.85
C GLU A 236 -20.70 -11.24 0.36
N THR A 237 -21.02 -11.81 1.53
CA THR A 237 -20.34 -11.49 2.78
C THR A 237 -19.30 -12.56 3.10
N VAL A 238 -18.25 -12.17 3.82
CA VAL A 238 -17.30 -13.13 4.36
C VAL A 238 -18.07 -14.09 5.29
N HIS A 239 -17.82 -15.40 5.14
CA HIS A 239 -18.46 -16.39 6.04
C HIS A 239 -18.10 -16.10 7.50
N GLU A 240 -19.11 -16.03 8.35
CA GLU A 240 -18.96 -15.73 9.76
C GLU A 240 -19.81 -16.65 10.63
N GLU A 241 -19.31 -16.90 11.83
CA GLU A 241 -19.97 -17.71 12.86
C GLU A 241 -20.16 -16.89 14.13
N ARG A 242 -21.34 -17.00 14.75
CA ARG A 242 -21.56 -16.45 16.08
C ARG A 242 -20.82 -17.29 17.11
N VAL A 243 -20.02 -16.61 17.92
CA VAL A 243 -19.19 -17.26 18.94
C VAL A 243 -19.35 -16.59 20.30
N ASN A 244 -19.15 -17.40 21.31
CA ASN A 244 -19.01 -17.00 22.70
C ASN A 244 -17.82 -17.74 23.31
N LYS A 245 -17.56 -17.51 24.59
CA LYS A 245 -16.45 -18.12 25.33
C LYS A 245 -16.43 -19.66 25.28
N ASP A 246 -17.60 -20.30 25.17
CA ASP A 246 -17.73 -21.76 25.27
C ASP A 246 -17.48 -22.45 23.94
N ASN A 247 -17.91 -21.86 22.82
CA ASN A 247 -17.80 -22.49 21.50
C ASN A 247 -16.66 -21.91 20.62
N LEU A 248 -15.97 -20.84 21.05
CA LEU A 248 -14.94 -20.16 20.23
C LEU A 248 -13.83 -21.12 19.77
N LEU A 249 -13.30 -21.95 20.66
CA LEU A 249 -12.19 -22.85 20.33
C LEU A 249 -12.63 -23.94 19.35
N GLU A 250 -13.84 -24.49 19.51
CA GLU A 250 -14.43 -25.45 18.57
C GLU A 250 -14.57 -24.85 17.16
N LYS A 251 -15.04 -23.59 17.11
CA LYS A 251 -15.16 -22.90 15.81
C LYS A 251 -13.81 -22.60 15.18
N ILE A 252 -12.78 -22.23 15.94
CA ILE A 252 -11.42 -22.07 15.42
C ILE A 252 -10.90 -23.39 14.82
N GLU A 253 -11.17 -24.53 15.46
CA GLU A 253 -10.78 -25.85 14.94
C GLU A 253 -11.51 -26.17 13.64
N TRP A 254 -12.79 -25.87 13.56
CA TRP A 254 -13.55 -26.04 12.33
C TRP A 254 -12.93 -25.23 11.17
N TYR A 255 -12.63 -23.94 11.39
CA TYR A 255 -11.95 -23.10 10.40
C TYR A 255 -10.55 -23.64 10.04
N ALA A 256 -9.82 -24.23 10.99
CA ALA A 256 -8.50 -24.81 10.74
C ALA A 256 -8.55 -26.07 9.84
N GLU A 257 -9.67 -26.80 9.83
CA GLU A 257 -9.86 -27.88 8.87
C GLU A 257 -10.34 -27.37 7.51
N GLU A 258 -11.30 -26.44 7.49
CA GLU A 258 -11.87 -25.89 6.25
C GLU A 258 -10.83 -25.12 5.41
N ILE A 259 -9.84 -24.47 6.02
CA ILE A 259 -8.80 -23.71 5.28
C ILE A 259 -8.04 -24.59 4.27
N LYS A 260 -7.95 -25.90 4.51
CA LYS A 260 -7.22 -26.84 3.65
C LYS A 260 -7.83 -26.98 2.26
N THR A 261 -9.13 -26.71 2.13
CA THR A 261 -9.89 -26.84 0.88
C THR A 261 -10.51 -25.52 0.43
N TYR A 262 -10.31 -24.46 1.21
CA TYR A 262 -10.90 -23.15 0.93
C TYR A 262 -10.17 -22.46 -0.23
N ASP A 263 -10.88 -22.23 -1.32
CA ASP A 263 -10.31 -21.68 -2.57
C ASP A 263 -10.02 -20.18 -2.50
N ILE A 264 -10.50 -19.48 -1.44
CA ILE A 264 -10.27 -18.05 -1.28
C ILE A 264 -9.09 -17.80 -0.33
N PRO A 265 -8.08 -17.00 -0.72
CA PRO A 265 -6.92 -16.73 0.12
C PRO A 265 -7.30 -16.14 1.47
N SER A 266 -6.81 -16.74 2.56
CA SER A 266 -7.05 -16.31 3.94
C SER A 266 -5.81 -16.53 4.79
N ASP A 267 -5.40 -15.51 5.57
CA ASP A 267 -4.23 -15.57 6.45
C ASP A 267 -4.58 -15.75 7.94
N GLY A 268 -5.85 -16.03 8.24
CA GLY A 268 -6.33 -16.20 9.60
C GLY A 268 -7.82 -15.99 9.75
N LEU A 269 -8.22 -15.57 10.94
CA LEU A 269 -9.60 -15.24 11.29
C LEU A 269 -9.68 -13.83 11.88
N VAL A 270 -10.85 -13.23 11.84
CA VAL A 270 -11.16 -12.00 12.55
C VAL A 270 -12.25 -12.27 13.56
N LEU A 271 -11.98 -11.96 14.83
CA LEU A 271 -12.97 -11.96 15.89
C LEU A 271 -13.38 -10.52 16.19
N MET A 272 -14.68 -10.26 16.18
CA MET A 272 -15.25 -8.94 16.40
C MET A 272 -16.43 -9.05 17.38
N TYR A 273 -16.62 -8.06 18.28
CA TYR A 273 -17.82 -8.03 19.11
C TYR A 273 -19.06 -7.80 18.26
N ASP A 274 -20.14 -8.58 18.53
CA ASP A 274 -21.43 -8.38 17.84
C ASP A 274 -22.12 -7.08 18.31
N ASP A 275 -22.04 -6.77 19.62
CA ASP A 275 -22.59 -5.54 20.20
C ASP A 275 -21.86 -4.29 19.70
N ILE A 276 -22.53 -3.53 18.81
CA ILE A 276 -21.96 -2.34 18.15
C ILE A 276 -21.65 -1.24 19.18
N ALA A 277 -22.56 -0.97 20.11
CA ALA A 277 -22.40 0.10 21.10
C ALA A 277 -21.24 -0.20 22.04
N TYR A 278 -21.15 -1.45 22.52
CA TYR A 278 -20.01 -1.90 23.31
C TYR A 278 -18.71 -1.79 22.52
N GLY A 279 -18.68 -2.32 21.31
CA GLY A 279 -17.50 -2.26 20.44
C GLY A 279 -17.01 -0.83 20.23
N ASN A 280 -17.90 0.10 19.95
CA ASN A 280 -17.58 1.52 19.75
C ASN A 280 -17.09 2.19 21.03
N SER A 281 -17.61 1.79 22.21
CA SER A 281 -17.18 2.33 23.51
C SER A 281 -15.72 2.01 23.86
N LEU A 282 -15.15 0.95 23.29
CA LEU A 282 -13.76 0.56 23.52
C LEU A 282 -12.75 1.48 22.84
N GLY A 283 -13.18 2.23 21.80
CA GLY A 283 -12.35 3.14 21.05
C GLY A 283 -11.24 2.44 20.24
N THR A 284 -10.20 3.21 19.94
CA THR A 284 -9.06 2.77 19.12
C THR A 284 -7.74 3.03 19.84
N THR A 285 -6.70 2.33 19.42
CA THR A 285 -5.30 2.75 19.64
C THR A 285 -4.82 3.57 18.44
N ALA A 286 -3.60 4.07 18.46
CA ALA A 286 -3.02 4.76 17.29
C ALA A 286 -2.95 3.87 16.03
N LYS A 287 -2.98 2.54 16.19
CA LYS A 287 -2.77 1.59 15.08
C LYS A 287 -3.94 0.63 14.84
N ALA A 288 -4.81 0.40 15.84
CA ALA A 288 -5.83 -0.65 15.75
C ALA A 288 -7.11 -0.29 16.53
N PRO A 289 -8.29 -0.71 16.04
CA PRO A 289 -9.52 -0.67 16.82
C PRO A 289 -9.46 -1.72 17.94
N ARG A 290 -10.17 -1.46 19.04
CA ARG A 290 -10.24 -2.40 20.18
C ARG A 290 -11.44 -3.34 20.13
N ASN A 291 -12.34 -3.14 19.17
CA ASN A 291 -13.55 -3.94 19.00
C ASN A 291 -13.36 -5.15 18.09
N ALA A 292 -12.16 -5.32 17.53
CA ALA A 292 -11.81 -6.44 16.67
C ALA A 292 -10.35 -6.87 16.90
N ILE A 293 -10.09 -8.16 16.73
CA ILE A 293 -8.75 -8.76 16.81
C ILE A 293 -8.61 -9.81 15.73
N ALA A 294 -7.44 -9.87 15.10
CA ALA A 294 -7.10 -10.90 14.13
C ALA A 294 -6.40 -12.08 14.82
N PHE A 295 -6.88 -13.28 14.56
CA PHE A 295 -6.17 -14.51 14.85
C PHE A 295 -5.43 -14.96 13.59
N LYS A 296 -4.12 -15.13 13.68
CA LYS A 296 -3.31 -15.64 12.57
C LYS A 296 -2.92 -17.08 12.83
N TRP A 297 -2.96 -17.88 11.76
CA TRP A 297 -2.41 -19.24 11.81
C TRP A 297 -0.91 -19.18 12.18
N GLN A 298 -0.40 -20.28 12.71
CA GLN A 298 1.05 -20.40 12.89
C GLN A 298 1.69 -20.38 11.50
N ASP A 299 2.80 -19.64 11.37
CA ASP A 299 3.53 -19.61 10.11
C ASP A 299 4.01 -21.03 9.79
N GLU A 300 3.89 -21.43 8.54
CA GLU A 300 4.51 -22.65 8.06
C GLU A 300 6.03 -22.55 8.25
N GLN A 301 6.61 -23.57 8.85
CA GLN A 301 8.05 -23.65 9.08
C GLN A 301 8.62 -24.87 8.36
N ALA A 302 9.74 -24.67 7.68
CA ALA A 302 10.49 -25.76 7.06
C ALA A 302 11.87 -25.88 7.70
N GLU A 303 12.30 -27.11 7.91
CA GLU A 303 13.66 -27.39 8.34
C GLU A 303 14.60 -27.46 7.14
N THR A 304 15.76 -26.81 7.26
CA THR A 304 16.78 -26.80 6.22
C THR A 304 18.18 -26.72 6.81
N THR A 305 19.21 -26.86 5.97
CA THR A 305 20.62 -26.78 6.38
C THR A 305 21.23 -25.46 5.92
N LEU A 306 21.82 -24.70 6.86
CA LEU A 306 22.53 -23.47 6.56
C LEU A 306 23.84 -23.78 5.82
N ARG A 307 24.01 -23.25 4.60
CA ARG A 307 25.16 -23.50 3.74
C ARG A 307 26.24 -22.45 3.87
N MET A 308 25.83 -21.18 3.96
CA MET A 308 26.76 -20.06 4.15
C MET A 308 26.02 -18.81 4.63
N ILE A 309 26.76 -17.84 5.14
CA ILE A 309 26.29 -16.47 5.32
C ILE A 309 26.95 -15.60 4.25
N GLU A 310 26.15 -14.97 3.42
CA GLU A 310 26.59 -13.94 2.49
C GLU A 310 26.58 -12.58 3.17
N TRP A 311 27.64 -11.80 2.94
CA TRP A 311 27.81 -10.47 3.49
C TRP A 311 27.78 -9.44 2.38
N SER A 312 26.73 -8.64 2.32
CA SER A 312 26.53 -7.66 1.27
C SER A 312 26.45 -6.23 1.83
N PRO A 313 27.35 -5.33 1.41
CA PRO A 313 27.30 -3.93 1.80
C PRO A 313 26.08 -3.23 1.21
N SER A 314 25.47 -2.36 2.01
CA SER A 314 24.42 -1.43 1.57
C SER A 314 25.04 -0.11 1.05
N ARG A 315 24.19 0.77 0.55
CA ARG A 315 24.58 2.12 0.13
C ARG A 315 25.28 2.93 1.24
N THR A 316 24.86 2.77 2.50
CA THR A 316 25.47 3.45 3.65
C THR A 316 26.74 2.76 4.16
N GLY A 317 27.06 1.57 3.64
CA GLY A 317 28.17 0.76 4.09
C GLY A 317 27.82 -0.25 5.16
N LEU A 318 26.56 -0.32 5.60
CA LEU A 318 26.06 -1.38 6.46
C LEU A 318 26.16 -2.72 5.72
N ILE A 319 26.88 -3.69 6.32
CA ILE A 319 27.06 -5.03 5.75
C ILE A 319 26.06 -5.96 6.43
N ASN A 320 25.02 -6.36 5.69
CA ASN A 320 23.96 -7.23 6.20
C ASN A 320 24.31 -8.70 5.96
N PRO A 321 24.17 -9.56 6.99
CA PRO A 321 24.25 -11.00 6.82
C PRO A 321 22.97 -11.55 6.18
N VAL A 322 23.13 -12.40 5.17
CA VAL A 322 22.06 -13.15 4.51
C VAL A 322 22.38 -14.63 4.59
N ALA A 323 21.52 -15.40 5.23
CA ALA A 323 21.63 -16.84 5.29
C ALA A 323 21.28 -17.47 3.95
N VAL A 324 22.15 -18.32 3.42
CA VAL A 324 21.91 -19.17 2.25
C VAL A 324 21.83 -20.61 2.74
N PHE A 325 20.76 -21.32 2.37
CA PHE A 325 20.45 -22.66 2.84
C PHE A 325 19.88 -23.54 1.71
N ASP A 326 19.79 -24.84 1.95
CA ASP A 326 19.18 -25.75 1.00
C ASP A 326 17.75 -25.32 0.72
N SER A 327 17.37 -25.34 -0.57
CA SER A 327 16.05 -24.87 -0.99
C SER A 327 14.95 -25.68 -0.33
N VAL A 328 13.96 -25.01 0.20
CA VAL A 328 12.75 -25.59 0.81
C VAL A 328 11.50 -24.91 0.26
N GLU A 329 10.43 -25.69 0.20
CA GLU A 329 9.12 -25.14 -0.14
C GLU A 329 8.48 -24.52 1.11
N LEU A 330 7.99 -23.29 0.98
CA LEU A 330 7.25 -22.57 2.01
C LEU A 330 6.13 -21.79 1.34
N GLU A 331 4.89 -22.05 1.76
CA GLU A 331 3.70 -21.35 1.25
C GLU A 331 3.69 -21.31 -0.29
N GLY A 332 3.93 -22.48 -0.92
CA GLY A 332 3.86 -22.68 -2.37
C GLY A 332 4.98 -22.04 -3.18
N THR A 333 6.07 -21.58 -2.56
CA THR A 333 7.24 -21.09 -3.28
C THR A 333 8.53 -21.63 -2.71
N SER A 334 9.52 -21.83 -3.58
CA SER A 334 10.85 -22.29 -3.21
C SER A 334 11.69 -21.17 -2.62
N VAL A 335 12.29 -21.41 -1.45
CA VAL A 335 13.07 -20.42 -0.68
C VAL A 335 14.43 -21.00 -0.33
N SER A 336 15.50 -20.26 -0.58
CA SER A 336 16.88 -20.65 -0.27
C SER A 336 17.70 -19.57 0.42
N ARG A 337 17.09 -18.42 0.72
CA ARG A 337 17.77 -17.25 1.31
C ARG A 337 16.87 -16.58 2.34
N ALA A 338 17.46 -16.15 3.47
CA ALA A 338 16.75 -15.39 4.50
C ALA A 338 17.63 -14.26 5.06
N SER A 339 17.03 -13.12 5.37
CA SER A 339 17.72 -12.05 6.08
C SER A 339 18.03 -12.46 7.52
N VAL A 340 19.24 -12.18 7.97
CA VAL A 340 19.64 -12.33 9.37
C VAL A 340 19.73 -10.97 10.08
N HIS A 341 19.31 -9.90 9.40
CA HIS A 341 19.22 -8.52 9.87
C HIS A 341 20.56 -7.90 10.28
N ASN A 342 21.24 -8.43 11.31
CA ASN A 342 22.48 -7.88 11.86
C ASN A 342 23.28 -8.95 12.64
N ILE A 343 24.47 -8.55 13.12
CA ILE A 343 25.34 -9.43 13.89
C ILE A 343 24.71 -9.88 15.22
N SER A 344 23.98 -9.01 15.91
CA SER A 344 23.33 -9.36 17.17
C SER A 344 22.32 -10.50 17.01
N VAL A 345 21.50 -10.45 15.95
CA VAL A 345 20.56 -11.54 15.61
C VAL A 345 21.31 -12.81 15.24
N MET A 346 22.38 -12.72 14.43
CA MET A 346 23.21 -13.86 14.07
C MET A 346 23.79 -14.56 15.30
N ARG A 347 24.33 -13.77 16.23
CA ARG A 347 24.89 -14.29 17.50
C ARG A 347 23.83 -14.88 18.42
N SER A 348 22.64 -14.24 18.52
CA SER A 348 21.53 -14.75 19.34
C SER A 348 21.03 -16.11 18.85
N LEU A 349 21.00 -16.31 17.52
CA LEU A 349 20.66 -17.57 16.88
C LEU A 349 21.83 -18.58 16.90
N LYS A 350 23.04 -18.17 17.32
CA LYS A 350 24.25 -19.00 17.34
C LYS A 350 24.48 -19.73 16.01
N LEU A 351 24.31 -19.00 14.90
CA LEU A 351 24.38 -19.60 13.57
C LEU A 351 25.77 -20.16 13.24
N GLY A 352 25.76 -21.30 12.57
CA GLY A 352 26.94 -21.94 12.04
C GLY A 352 26.70 -22.64 10.72
N VAL A 353 27.71 -22.67 9.85
CA VAL A 353 27.65 -23.41 8.59
C VAL A 353 27.44 -24.89 8.86
N GLY A 354 26.45 -25.49 8.21
CA GLY A 354 26.04 -26.87 8.47
C GLY A 354 24.93 -27.02 9.52
N ASP A 355 24.53 -25.94 10.18
CA ASP A 355 23.43 -25.99 11.16
C ASP A 355 22.07 -26.32 10.51
N ARG A 356 21.28 -27.09 11.25
CA ARG A 356 19.88 -27.31 10.95
C ARG A 356 19.08 -26.12 11.50
N ILE A 357 18.38 -25.43 10.64
CA ILE A 357 17.61 -24.22 10.96
C ILE A 357 16.14 -24.40 10.56
N LEU A 358 15.24 -23.77 11.30
CA LEU A 358 13.86 -23.62 10.91
C LEU A 358 13.67 -22.24 10.26
N VAL A 359 13.11 -22.26 9.07
CA VAL A 359 12.81 -21.05 8.28
C VAL A 359 11.31 -20.90 8.05
N TYR A 360 10.85 -19.65 7.95
CA TYR A 360 9.45 -19.30 7.70
C TYR A 360 9.37 -18.01 6.88
N LYS A 361 8.20 -17.67 6.37
CA LYS A 361 7.98 -16.38 5.72
C LYS A 361 7.25 -15.41 6.64
N ALA A 362 7.94 -14.37 7.09
CA ALA A 362 7.28 -13.28 7.79
C ALA A 362 6.31 -12.55 6.85
N ASN A 363 5.05 -12.41 7.31
CA ASN A 363 3.94 -11.86 6.51
C ASN A 363 3.75 -12.56 5.15
N MET A 364 4.00 -13.87 5.07
CA MET A 364 3.87 -14.70 3.85
C MET A 364 4.78 -14.27 2.68
N ILE A 365 5.73 -13.37 2.91
CA ILE A 365 6.56 -12.78 1.85
C ILE A 365 8.04 -12.91 2.14
N ILE A 366 8.50 -12.51 3.34
CA ILE A 366 9.92 -12.32 3.64
C ILE A 366 10.47 -13.51 4.41
N PRO A 367 11.39 -14.32 3.82
CA PRO A 367 12.00 -15.44 4.51
C PRO A 367 12.85 -14.98 5.72
N GLN A 368 12.67 -15.66 6.84
CA GLN A 368 13.40 -15.44 8.08
C GLN A 368 13.75 -16.77 8.77
N ILE A 369 14.76 -16.75 9.63
CA ILE A 369 15.08 -17.89 10.49
C ILE A 369 14.32 -17.74 11.79
N SER A 370 13.48 -18.74 12.12
CA SER A 370 12.76 -18.76 13.39
C SER A 370 13.61 -19.31 14.54
N SER A 371 14.41 -20.35 14.27
CA SER A 371 15.30 -20.96 15.25
C SER A 371 16.45 -21.74 14.61
N ASN A 372 17.50 -21.95 15.38
CA ASN A 372 18.61 -22.82 15.04
C ASN A 372 18.56 -24.06 15.96
N LEU A 373 18.52 -25.25 15.38
CA LEU A 373 18.35 -26.50 16.09
C LEU A 373 19.70 -27.09 16.60
N THR A 374 20.82 -26.73 15.98
CA THR A 374 22.14 -27.29 16.26
C THR A 374 23.10 -26.32 16.94
N CYS A 375 22.98 -25.03 16.72
CA CYS A 375 23.68 -23.95 17.42
C CYS A 375 25.21 -24.09 17.43
N SER A 376 25.84 -24.42 16.29
CA SER A 376 27.27 -24.63 16.20
C SER A 376 28.11 -23.35 16.39
N ASN A 377 27.53 -22.19 16.14
CA ASN A 377 28.12 -20.85 16.37
C ASN A 377 29.51 -20.67 15.71
N ASN A 378 29.67 -21.18 14.50
CA ASN A 378 30.96 -21.17 13.79
C ASN A 378 31.03 -20.17 12.62
N VAL A 379 30.03 -19.27 12.45
CA VAL A 379 30.05 -18.23 11.40
C VAL A 379 31.08 -17.16 11.79
N GLU A 380 32.05 -16.96 10.93
CA GLU A 380 33.03 -15.89 11.08
C GLU A 380 32.47 -14.55 10.55
N ILE A 381 32.70 -13.48 11.31
CA ILE A 381 32.37 -12.12 10.89
C ILE A 381 33.54 -11.60 10.07
N PRO A 382 33.32 -11.09 8.84
CA PRO A 382 34.39 -10.61 7.98
C PRO A 382 35.13 -9.42 8.60
N GLU A 383 36.46 -9.54 8.75
CA GLU A 383 37.33 -8.44 9.19
C GLU A 383 37.60 -7.44 8.06
N ILE A 384 37.38 -7.85 6.82
CA ILE A 384 37.52 -7.02 5.61
C ILE A 384 36.21 -7.01 4.82
N CYS A 385 35.94 -5.90 4.18
CA CYS A 385 34.79 -5.78 3.30
C CYS A 385 34.92 -6.75 2.11
N PRO A 386 33.94 -7.61 1.85
CA PRO A 386 34.02 -8.61 0.78
C PRO A 386 34.08 -8.01 -0.63
N ILE A 387 33.79 -6.71 -0.76
CA ILE A 387 33.77 -6.04 -2.07
C ILE A 387 35.02 -5.19 -2.30
N CYS A 388 35.41 -4.34 -1.34
CA CYS A 388 36.52 -3.42 -1.55
C CYS A 388 37.82 -3.84 -0.82
N GLY A 389 37.79 -4.88 -0.01
CA GLY A 389 38.98 -5.38 0.74
C GLY A 389 39.43 -4.52 1.93
N GLU A 390 38.76 -3.37 2.17
CA GLU A 390 39.09 -2.51 3.31
C GLU A 390 38.57 -3.07 4.63
N LYS A 391 39.21 -2.68 5.74
CA LYS A 391 38.81 -3.11 7.08
C LYS A 391 37.36 -2.79 7.40
N THR A 392 36.66 -3.76 7.96
CA THR A 392 35.32 -3.56 8.50
C THR A 392 35.37 -3.10 9.96
N VAL A 393 34.29 -2.48 10.43
CA VAL A 393 34.14 -2.02 11.81
C VAL A 393 32.79 -2.49 12.34
N ILE A 394 32.79 -3.06 13.56
CA ILE A 394 31.52 -3.33 14.26
C ILE A 394 31.15 -2.08 15.04
N GLU A 395 29.96 -1.59 14.79
CA GLU A 395 29.33 -0.46 15.51
C GLU A 395 28.18 -0.98 16.35
N SER A 396 28.11 -0.50 17.61
CA SER A 396 27.02 -0.84 18.53
C SER A 396 26.18 0.39 18.78
N THR A 397 24.89 0.29 18.48
CA THR A 397 23.91 1.36 18.77
C THR A 397 22.71 0.72 19.47
N ASP A 398 22.37 1.22 20.65
CA ASP A 398 21.26 0.72 21.48
C ASP A 398 21.29 -0.81 21.69
N GLY A 399 22.49 -1.38 21.88
CA GLY A 399 22.69 -2.82 22.10
C GLY A 399 22.60 -3.69 20.85
N THR A 400 22.54 -3.08 19.66
CA THR A 400 22.55 -3.77 18.37
C THR A 400 23.89 -3.60 17.68
N ASP A 401 24.58 -4.73 17.43
CA ASP A 401 25.84 -4.77 16.70
C ASP A 401 25.60 -4.88 15.20
N VAL A 402 26.20 -3.98 14.44
CA VAL A 402 26.16 -3.96 12.97
C VAL A 402 27.57 -3.95 12.40
N LEU A 403 27.76 -4.57 11.23
CA LEU A 403 29.04 -4.55 10.51
C LEU A 403 29.04 -3.42 9.49
N MET A 404 30.11 -2.63 9.46
CA MET A 404 30.20 -1.46 8.59
C MET A 404 31.46 -1.49 7.73
N CYS A 405 31.32 -1.20 6.45
CA CYS A 405 32.40 -0.77 5.58
C CYS A 405 32.52 0.76 5.64
N LYS A 406 33.63 1.29 6.14
CA LYS A 406 33.86 2.74 6.24
C LYS A 406 34.45 3.35 4.97
N ASN A 407 34.89 2.55 4.00
CA ASN A 407 35.45 3.05 2.76
C ASN A 407 34.37 3.79 1.95
N GLU A 408 34.53 5.09 1.77
CA GLU A 408 33.62 5.91 0.94
C GLU A 408 33.71 5.60 -0.55
N LEU A 409 34.82 5.00 -0.98
CA LEU A 409 35.09 4.60 -2.37
C LEU A 409 34.68 3.14 -2.64
N CYS A 410 33.98 2.49 -1.71
CA CYS A 410 33.51 1.13 -1.94
C CYS A 410 32.58 1.08 -3.17
N PRO A 411 32.88 0.24 -4.18
CA PRO A 411 32.11 0.20 -5.44
C PRO A 411 30.61 0.04 -5.25
N VAL A 412 30.19 -0.86 -4.34
CA VAL A 412 28.76 -1.10 -4.06
C VAL A 412 28.06 0.13 -3.50
N LYS A 413 28.75 0.98 -2.72
CA LYS A 413 28.15 2.23 -2.24
C LYS A 413 27.82 3.17 -3.40
N GLN A 414 28.73 3.25 -4.37
CA GLN A 414 28.54 4.05 -5.60
C GLN A 414 27.41 3.47 -6.45
N GLU A 415 27.43 2.18 -6.73
CA GLU A 415 26.39 1.48 -7.49
C GLU A 415 24.99 1.73 -6.91
N LYS A 416 24.84 1.48 -5.60
CA LYS A 416 23.57 1.67 -4.88
C LYS A 416 23.16 3.14 -4.73
N ALA A 417 24.12 4.08 -4.69
CA ALA A 417 23.81 5.51 -4.71
C ALA A 417 23.25 5.94 -6.07
N LEU A 418 23.84 5.47 -7.17
CA LEU A 418 23.36 5.71 -8.54
C LEU A 418 22.00 5.02 -8.80
N ALA A 419 21.79 3.82 -8.23
CA ALA A 419 20.51 3.14 -8.31
C ALA A 419 19.40 3.90 -7.56
N LEU A 420 19.70 4.40 -6.37
CA LEU A 420 18.76 5.26 -5.64
C LEU A 420 18.45 6.54 -6.44
N PHE A 421 19.47 7.18 -7.02
CA PHE A 421 19.33 8.39 -7.83
C PHE A 421 18.35 8.17 -9.00
N ALA A 422 18.48 7.05 -9.72
CA ALA A 422 17.60 6.71 -10.83
C ALA A 422 16.18 6.29 -10.39
N SER A 423 15.97 5.91 -9.13
CA SER A 423 14.72 5.31 -8.63
C SER A 423 13.49 6.22 -8.81
N ARG A 424 12.29 5.58 -8.80
CA ARG A 424 10.99 6.23 -9.02
C ARG A 424 10.72 7.44 -8.10
N ASN A 425 11.09 7.36 -6.83
CA ASN A 425 10.89 8.44 -5.86
C ASN A 425 11.98 9.52 -5.90
N ALA A 426 13.09 9.24 -6.58
CA ALA A 426 14.19 10.15 -6.83
C ALA A 426 14.05 10.82 -8.22
N MET A 427 14.97 10.64 -9.12
CA MET A 427 14.94 11.26 -10.46
C MET A 427 13.97 10.56 -11.43
N ASN A 428 13.45 9.36 -11.08
CA ASN A 428 12.50 8.59 -11.89
C ASN A 428 12.99 8.32 -13.31
N ILE A 429 14.22 7.78 -13.41
CA ILE A 429 14.80 7.38 -14.68
C ILE A 429 14.37 5.93 -14.96
N ASP A 430 13.33 5.77 -15.79
CA ASP A 430 12.80 4.47 -16.14
C ASP A 430 13.71 3.72 -17.13
N GLY A 431 13.65 2.40 -17.10
CA GLY A 431 14.43 1.53 -17.99
C GLY A 431 15.87 1.27 -17.53
N VAL A 432 16.26 1.79 -16.36
CA VAL A 432 17.59 1.59 -15.77
C VAL A 432 17.47 0.83 -14.44
N SER A 433 17.60 -0.51 -14.49
CA SER A 433 17.66 -1.36 -13.29
C SER A 433 19.01 -1.24 -12.59
N GLU A 434 19.11 -1.76 -11.35
CA GLU A 434 20.39 -1.84 -10.63
C GLU A 434 21.44 -2.61 -11.44
N GLU A 435 21.05 -3.71 -12.09
CA GLU A 435 21.93 -4.50 -12.96
C GLU A 435 22.39 -3.70 -14.21
N THR A 436 21.50 -2.89 -14.77
CA THR A 436 21.85 -1.99 -15.89
C THR A 436 22.88 -0.97 -15.45
N ILE A 437 22.74 -0.41 -14.25
CA ILE A 437 23.69 0.56 -13.69
C ILE A 437 25.06 -0.08 -13.51
N VAL A 438 25.12 -1.30 -12.95
CA VAL A 438 26.39 -2.05 -12.82
C VAL A 438 27.07 -2.20 -14.19
N LYS A 439 26.32 -2.65 -15.22
CA LYS A 439 26.86 -2.77 -16.59
C LYS A 439 27.38 -1.43 -17.14
N PHE A 440 26.66 -0.33 -16.88
CA PHE A 440 27.05 1.01 -17.33
C PHE A 440 28.28 1.53 -16.59
N ILE A 441 28.43 1.22 -15.29
CA ILE A 441 29.63 1.54 -14.52
C ILE A 441 30.84 0.74 -15.03
N GLU A 442 30.70 -0.56 -15.26
CA GLU A 442 31.76 -1.44 -15.78
C GLU A 442 32.25 -0.99 -17.18
N LYS A 443 31.34 -0.52 -18.01
CA LYS A 443 31.66 0.05 -19.33
C LYS A 443 32.19 1.49 -19.28
N GLY A 444 32.13 2.13 -18.11
CA GLY A 444 32.59 3.50 -17.90
C GLY A 444 31.63 4.58 -18.41
N PHE A 445 30.38 4.22 -18.71
CA PHE A 445 29.35 5.14 -19.20
C PHE A 445 28.83 6.06 -18.09
N ILE A 446 28.75 5.55 -16.86
CA ILE A 446 28.27 6.28 -15.67
C ILE A 446 29.31 6.16 -14.55
N LYS A 447 29.73 7.31 -13.99
CA LYS A 447 30.62 7.42 -12.82
C LYS A 447 30.03 8.33 -11.75
N GLU A 448 29.24 9.30 -12.15
CA GLU A 448 28.59 10.29 -11.27
C GLU A 448 27.14 10.55 -11.74
N TYR A 449 26.37 11.28 -10.94
CA TYR A 449 24.96 11.57 -11.24
C TYR A 449 24.74 12.28 -12.59
N ALA A 450 25.65 13.20 -12.96
CA ALA A 450 25.55 13.97 -14.20
C ALA A 450 25.67 13.10 -15.47
N ASP A 451 26.29 11.92 -15.37
CA ASP A 451 26.53 11.07 -16.52
C ASP A 451 25.26 10.42 -17.07
N PHE A 452 24.20 10.28 -16.26
CA PHE A 452 22.89 9.85 -16.77
C PHE A 452 22.37 10.77 -17.89
N PHE A 453 22.67 12.05 -17.82
CA PHE A 453 22.23 13.07 -18.78
C PHE A 453 23.18 13.21 -19.97
N ARG A 454 24.21 12.36 -20.06
CA ARG A 454 25.22 12.33 -21.12
C ARG A 454 25.30 11.00 -21.86
N LEU A 455 24.34 10.08 -21.60
CA LEU A 455 24.33 8.74 -22.19
C LEU A 455 24.20 8.71 -23.70
N GLU A 456 23.73 9.80 -24.32
CA GLU A 456 23.64 9.91 -25.80
C GLU A 456 24.95 9.65 -26.54
N GLN A 457 26.08 10.02 -25.94
CA GLN A 457 27.41 9.80 -26.51
C GLN A 457 27.79 8.33 -26.69
N TYR A 458 27.11 7.42 -25.96
CA TYR A 458 27.36 5.98 -25.95
C TYR A 458 26.29 5.18 -26.71
N LYS A 459 25.53 5.81 -27.62
CA LYS A 459 24.41 5.17 -28.34
C LYS A 459 24.80 3.83 -28.95
N SER A 460 25.88 3.82 -29.74
CA SER A 460 26.32 2.61 -30.44
C SER A 460 26.69 1.47 -29.48
N ASP A 461 27.35 1.81 -28.40
CA ASP A 461 27.82 0.84 -27.40
C ASP A 461 26.64 0.26 -26.63
N ILE A 462 25.70 1.10 -26.16
CA ILE A 462 24.51 0.68 -25.40
C ILE A 462 23.62 -0.22 -26.27
N VAL A 463 23.33 0.16 -27.51
CA VAL A 463 22.48 -0.62 -28.43
C VAL A 463 23.08 -1.99 -28.75
N SER A 464 24.42 -2.11 -28.74
CA SER A 464 25.14 -3.38 -28.98
C SER A 464 25.24 -4.29 -27.76
N MET A 465 24.86 -3.82 -26.55
CA MET A 465 24.91 -4.64 -25.34
C MET A 465 23.81 -5.71 -25.33
N GLU A 466 24.12 -6.86 -24.73
CA GLU A 466 23.16 -7.95 -24.55
C GLU A 466 21.98 -7.48 -23.67
N GLY A 467 20.76 -7.71 -24.15
CA GLY A 467 19.51 -7.26 -23.52
C GLY A 467 19.11 -5.83 -23.85
N PHE A 468 19.87 -5.10 -24.67
CA PHE A 468 19.55 -3.75 -25.12
C PHE A 468 19.32 -3.73 -26.62
N GLY A 469 18.35 -2.92 -27.03
CA GLY A 469 18.07 -2.62 -28.44
C GLY A 469 17.79 -1.13 -28.61
N ILE A 470 17.54 -0.73 -29.85
CA ILE A 470 17.25 0.69 -30.19
C ILE A 470 16.11 1.24 -29.33
N LYS A 471 15.00 0.49 -29.17
CA LYS A 471 13.83 0.91 -28.41
C LYS A 471 14.13 1.08 -26.91
N SER A 472 14.91 0.16 -26.33
CA SER A 472 15.34 0.24 -24.93
C SER A 472 16.22 1.47 -24.70
N TYR A 473 17.17 1.72 -25.60
CA TYR A 473 18.01 2.92 -25.57
C TYR A 473 17.17 4.21 -25.66
N GLU A 474 16.25 4.29 -26.62
CA GLU A 474 15.39 5.48 -26.82
C GLU A 474 14.52 5.75 -25.59
N ASN A 475 13.99 4.71 -24.95
CA ASN A 475 13.21 4.85 -23.71
C ASN A 475 14.08 5.41 -22.56
N ILE A 476 15.31 4.90 -22.40
CA ILE A 476 16.24 5.38 -21.36
C ILE A 476 16.56 6.85 -21.60
N ILE A 477 16.91 7.24 -22.83
CA ILE A 477 17.24 8.64 -23.16
C ILE A 477 16.03 9.57 -22.92
N ALA A 478 14.85 9.17 -23.38
CA ALA A 478 13.63 9.94 -23.15
C ALA A 478 13.35 10.12 -21.65
N SER A 479 13.59 9.08 -20.85
CA SER A 479 13.43 9.15 -19.40
C SER A 479 14.47 10.06 -18.74
N CYS A 480 15.72 10.02 -19.19
CA CYS A 480 16.77 10.95 -18.74
C CYS A 480 16.41 12.41 -19.10
N GLU A 481 15.90 12.66 -20.31
CA GLU A 481 15.48 14.02 -20.71
C GLU A 481 14.33 14.53 -19.82
N ASN A 482 13.33 13.69 -19.53
CA ASN A 482 12.25 14.05 -18.61
C ASN A 482 12.76 14.34 -17.19
N ALA A 483 13.76 13.59 -16.73
CA ALA A 483 14.36 13.75 -15.41
C ALA A 483 15.21 15.02 -15.27
N LYS A 484 15.55 15.73 -16.36
CA LYS A 484 16.23 17.02 -16.29
C LYS A 484 15.41 18.09 -15.57
N LYS A 485 14.08 17.95 -15.56
CA LYS A 485 13.18 18.79 -14.76
C LYS A 485 12.78 18.02 -13.52
N THR A 486 13.12 18.53 -12.36
CA THR A 486 12.85 17.86 -11.08
C THR A 486 12.51 18.85 -9.98
N THR A 487 11.86 18.35 -8.91
CA THR A 487 11.56 19.17 -7.74
C THR A 487 12.66 19.03 -6.68
N LEU A 488 12.86 20.06 -5.86
CA LEU A 488 13.88 20.05 -4.81
C LEU A 488 13.72 18.87 -3.81
N PRO A 489 12.51 18.49 -3.34
CA PRO A 489 12.36 17.31 -2.49
C PRO A 489 12.85 16.00 -3.14
N ARG A 490 12.59 15.82 -4.43
CA ARG A 490 13.04 14.62 -5.16
C ARG A 490 14.55 14.61 -5.29
N LEU A 491 15.15 15.75 -5.59
CA LEU A 491 16.60 15.90 -5.70
C LEU A 491 17.30 15.63 -4.37
N LEU A 492 16.80 16.18 -3.26
CA LEU A 492 17.34 15.92 -1.91
C LEU A 492 17.28 14.43 -1.55
N TYR A 493 16.18 13.77 -1.87
CA TYR A 493 16.05 12.32 -1.69
C TYR A 493 17.01 11.54 -2.62
N ALA A 494 17.16 11.98 -3.87
CA ALA A 494 18.03 11.36 -4.87
C ALA A 494 19.51 11.35 -4.47
N PHE A 495 19.97 12.36 -3.73
CA PHE A 495 21.33 12.39 -3.17
C PHE A 495 21.60 11.27 -2.17
N GLY A 496 20.55 10.64 -1.63
CA GLY A 496 20.69 9.54 -0.70
C GLY A 496 21.40 9.91 0.59
N ILE A 497 21.19 11.12 1.09
CA ILE A 497 21.72 11.58 2.37
C ILE A 497 21.23 10.62 3.47
N GLU A 498 22.12 10.24 4.36
CA GLU A 498 21.80 9.30 5.42
C GLU A 498 20.69 9.84 6.31
N ASN A 499 19.71 9.00 6.65
CA ASN A 499 18.51 9.33 7.43
C ASN A 499 17.55 10.36 6.78
N VAL A 500 17.78 10.76 5.54
CA VAL A 500 16.87 11.63 4.78
C VAL A 500 16.02 10.79 3.82
N GLY A 501 14.82 10.44 4.26
CA GLY A 501 13.79 9.80 3.43
C GLY A 501 12.95 10.82 2.66
N VAL A 502 11.99 10.35 1.84
CA VAL A 502 11.09 11.20 1.03
C VAL A 502 10.36 12.25 1.90
N ALA A 503 9.86 11.85 3.07
CA ALA A 503 9.13 12.74 3.96
C ALA A 503 10.04 13.86 4.51
N ASN A 504 11.24 13.51 4.99
CA ASN A 504 12.21 14.50 5.49
C ASN A 504 12.69 15.43 4.37
N ALA A 505 12.90 14.90 3.16
CA ALA A 505 13.30 15.72 2.01
C ALA A 505 12.23 16.78 1.66
N LYS A 506 10.94 16.42 1.71
CA LYS A 506 9.82 17.37 1.53
C LYS A 506 9.79 18.43 2.63
N LEU A 507 9.92 17.99 3.88
CA LEU A 507 9.86 18.87 5.04
C LEU A 507 11.00 19.90 5.01
N ILE A 508 12.23 19.47 4.74
CA ILE A 508 13.42 20.33 4.65
C ILE A 508 13.28 21.32 3.50
N ALA A 509 12.86 20.84 2.31
CA ALA A 509 12.67 21.72 1.16
C ALA A 509 11.63 22.81 1.44
N SER A 510 10.51 22.46 2.05
CA SER A 510 9.44 23.39 2.41
C SER A 510 9.89 24.42 3.46
N PHE A 511 10.65 23.99 4.47
CA PHE A 511 11.15 24.88 5.52
C PHE A 511 12.05 26.00 4.96
N TYR A 512 12.86 25.70 3.95
CA TYR A 512 13.75 26.65 3.28
C TYR A 512 13.14 27.29 2.03
N ASP A 513 11.80 27.28 1.88
CA ASP A 513 11.09 27.87 0.75
C ASP A 513 11.58 27.34 -0.61
N TYR A 514 11.93 26.06 -0.67
CA TYR A 514 12.49 25.39 -1.86
C TYR A 514 13.78 26.04 -2.39
N ASP A 515 14.53 26.73 -1.53
CA ASP A 515 15.84 27.32 -1.86
C ASP A 515 16.96 26.31 -1.57
N PHE A 516 17.53 25.75 -2.63
CA PHE A 516 18.60 24.75 -2.52
C PHE A 516 19.86 25.31 -1.84
N GLU A 517 20.24 26.57 -2.14
CA GLU A 517 21.45 27.16 -1.58
C GLU A 517 21.33 27.43 -0.06
N LYS A 518 20.13 27.75 0.42
CA LYS A 518 19.90 27.84 1.87
C LYS A 518 20.11 26.50 2.56
N ILE A 519 19.58 25.41 1.96
CA ILE A 519 19.76 24.05 2.52
C ILE A 519 21.22 23.63 2.49
N ARG A 520 21.90 23.86 1.37
CA ARG A 520 23.32 23.55 1.18
C ARG A 520 24.22 24.24 2.21
N ASN A 521 23.89 25.46 2.60
CA ASN A 521 24.68 26.28 3.50
C ASN A 521 24.22 26.25 4.98
N ALA A 522 23.10 25.59 5.28
CA ALA A 522 22.52 25.51 6.60
C ALA A 522 23.47 24.89 7.64
N SER A 523 23.41 25.39 8.86
CA SER A 523 24.11 24.84 10.02
C SER A 523 23.32 23.66 10.65
N VAL A 524 23.99 22.89 11.50
CA VAL A 524 23.32 21.79 12.25
C VAL A 524 22.24 22.38 13.17
N ASP A 525 22.51 23.49 13.82
CA ASP A 525 21.56 24.15 14.73
C ASP A 525 20.31 24.61 13.98
N GLU A 526 20.46 25.25 12.82
CA GLU A 526 19.32 25.67 11.98
C GLU A 526 18.49 24.48 11.49
N LEU A 527 19.13 23.44 10.98
CA LEU A 527 18.44 22.23 10.54
C LEU A 527 17.70 21.54 11.69
N SER A 528 18.25 21.57 12.90
CA SER A 528 17.64 20.96 14.10
C SER A 528 16.40 21.73 14.61
N THR A 529 16.15 22.95 14.12
CA THR A 529 14.92 23.71 14.45
C THR A 529 13.70 23.20 13.68
N ILE A 530 13.92 22.40 12.61
CA ILE A 530 12.84 21.85 11.80
C ILE A 530 12.14 20.73 12.58
N ASP A 531 10.82 20.82 12.73
CA ASP A 531 10.03 19.77 13.39
C ASP A 531 10.31 18.41 12.72
N GLN A 532 10.51 17.35 13.51
CA GLN A 532 10.90 16.00 13.09
C GLN A 532 12.33 15.86 12.49
N VAL A 533 13.13 16.90 12.41
CA VAL A 533 14.54 16.82 12.03
C VAL A 533 15.40 16.93 13.29
N GLY A 534 15.78 15.78 13.84
CA GLY A 534 16.67 15.75 15.00
C GLY A 534 18.15 15.94 14.62
N GLU A 535 19.01 16.07 15.64
CA GLU A 535 20.45 16.31 15.49
C GLU A 535 21.16 15.29 14.56
N VAL A 536 20.72 14.04 14.57
CA VAL A 536 21.28 12.98 13.70
C VAL A 536 21.05 13.29 12.21
N ILE A 537 19.82 13.67 11.84
CA ILE A 537 19.47 14.03 10.46
C ILE A 537 20.18 15.31 10.06
N ALA A 538 20.14 16.33 10.93
CA ALA A 538 20.79 17.62 10.71
C ALA A 538 22.31 17.45 10.47
N THR A 539 22.97 16.64 11.28
CA THR A 539 24.40 16.33 11.13
C THR A 539 24.69 15.58 9.82
N SER A 540 23.82 14.66 9.41
CA SER A 540 23.98 13.93 8.15
C SER A 540 23.93 14.86 6.94
N ILE A 541 22.96 15.80 6.93
CA ILE A 541 22.81 16.82 5.87
C ILE A 541 24.04 17.74 5.84
N TYR A 542 24.42 18.27 7.00
CA TYR A 542 25.56 19.16 7.12
C TYR A 542 26.86 18.52 6.60
N ARG A 543 27.17 17.28 7.02
CA ARG A 543 28.36 16.53 6.57
C ARG A 543 28.32 16.26 5.07
N PHE A 544 27.16 15.91 4.54
CA PHE A 544 26.99 15.63 3.12
C PHE A 544 27.37 16.83 2.25
N PHE A 545 26.88 18.03 2.59
CA PHE A 545 27.18 19.26 1.85
C PHE A 545 28.53 19.91 2.20
N ARG A 546 29.35 19.29 3.04
CA ARG A 546 30.75 19.70 3.33
C ARG A 546 31.78 18.72 2.78
N ASN A 547 31.34 17.64 2.15
CA ASN A 547 32.22 16.69 1.49
C ASN A 547 32.59 17.24 0.10
N GLU A 548 33.89 17.51 -0.12
CA GLU A 548 34.40 18.15 -1.37
C GLU A 548 34.07 17.32 -2.64
N LYS A 549 34.08 15.98 -2.56
CA LYS A 549 33.72 15.12 -3.68
C LYS A 549 32.23 15.29 -4.01
N ARG A 550 31.36 15.27 -3.00
CA ARG A 550 29.91 15.46 -3.19
C ARG A 550 29.56 16.83 -3.72
N ILE A 551 30.23 17.86 -3.26
CA ILE A 551 30.04 19.23 -3.77
C ILE A 551 30.29 19.26 -5.28
N ARG A 552 31.42 18.69 -5.76
CA ARG A 552 31.73 18.66 -7.20
C ARG A 552 30.73 17.86 -8.01
N GLU A 553 30.32 16.68 -7.51
CA GLU A 553 29.30 15.84 -8.17
C GLU A 553 27.95 16.57 -8.29
N ILE A 554 27.55 17.30 -7.24
CA ILE A 554 26.33 18.11 -7.22
C ILE A 554 26.43 19.30 -8.20
N ASP A 555 27.53 20.04 -8.19
CA ASP A 555 27.73 21.19 -9.07
C ASP A 555 27.72 20.73 -10.55
N ASN A 556 28.32 19.56 -10.86
CA ASN A 556 28.24 18.97 -12.20
C ASN A 556 26.81 18.59 -12.58
N LEU A 557 26.05 18.03 -11.64
CA LEU A 557 24.65 17.65 -11.85
C LEU A 557 23.76 18.86 -12.09
N LEU A 558 23.91 19.91 -11.30
CA LEU A 558 23.11 21.14 -11.41
C LEU A 558 23.30 21.85 -12.77
N ASN A 559 24.42 21.61 -13.46
CA ASN A 559 24.62 22.08 -14.83
C ASN A 559 23.80 21.28 -15.87
N CYS A 560 23.26 20.13 -15.51
CA CYS A 560 22.52 19.23 -16.40
C CYS A 560 21.00 19.24 -16.15
N ILE A 561 20.55 19.74 -14.99
CA ILE A 561 19.15 19.67 -14.58
C ILE A 561 18.60 21.06 -14.22
N GLU A 562 17.28 21.18 -14.26
CA GLU A 562 16.53 22.33 -13.81
C GLU A 562 15.68 21.94 -12.59
N ILE A 563 15.91 22.64 -11.47
CA ILE A 563 15.04 22.49 -10.29
C ILE A 563 13.82 23.36 -10.54
N GLU A 564 12.66 22.74 -10.66
CA GLU A 564 11.39 23.44 -10.82
C GLU A 564 11.18 24.35 -9.62
N LYS A 565 11.08 25.65 -9.88
CA LYS A 565 10.73 26.61 -8.86
C LYS A 565 9.26 26.37 -8.50
N VAL A 566 9.00 25.94 -7.30
CA VAL A 566 7.67 26.08 -6.72
C VAL A 566 7.48 27.59 -6.57
N VAL A 567 6.76 28.19 -7.50
CA VAL A 567 6.44 29.62 -7.44
C VAL A 567 5.47 29.79 -6.28
N SER A 568 6.01 30.10 -5.11
CA SER A 568 5.23 30.58 -3.98
C SER A 568 5.06 32.10 -4.09
N ASP A 569 4.39 32.56 -5.14
CA ASP A 569 3.80 33.92 -5.14
C ASP A 569 2.58 33.99 -4.19
N VAL A 570 2.49 33.03 -3.29
CA VAL A 570 1.42 32.98 -2.28
C VAL A 570 1.89 33.81 -1.09
N GLU A 571 1.23 34.94 -0.89
CA GLU A 571 1.40 35.77 0.31
C GLU A 571 1.36 34.87 1.56
N LYS A 572 2.41 34.88 2.40
CA LYS A 572 2.45 34.09 3.66
C LYS A 572 1.70 34.82 4.78
N ASP A 573 0.43 35.07 4.58
CA ASP A 573 -0.48 35.82 5.48
C ASP A 573 -1.15 34.97 6.56
N LEU A 574 -0.94 33.65 6.50
CA LEU A 574 -1.48 32.68 7.47
C LEU A 574 -0.45 32.22 8.50
N ILE A 575 0.75 32.84 8.55
CA ILE A 575 1.80 32.49 9.54
C ILE A 575 1.26 32.59 10.97
N GLY A 576 1.45 31.52 11.74
CA GLY A 576 1.03 31.42 13.14
C GLY A 576 -0.45 31.08 13.35
N LYS A 577 -1.25 31.04 12.30
CA LYS A 577 -2.67 30.66 12.37
C LYS A 577 -2.83 29.14 12.21
N THR A 578 -3.70 28.55 13.03
CA THR A 578 -4.01 27.12 12.97
C THR A 578 -5.48 26.93 12.62
N PHE A 579 -5.76 26.19 11.56
CA PHE A 579 -7.11 25.88 11.10
C PHE A 579 -7.45 24.42 11.34
N VAL A 580 -8.74 24.10 11.40
CA VAL A 580 -9.24 22.73 11.39
C VAL A 580 -10.27 22.63 10.28
N ILE A 581 -10.17 21.63 9.43
CA ILE A 581 -11.09 21.40 8.32
C ILE A 581 -12.00 20.23 8.66
N THR A 582 -13.31 20.37 8.41
CA THR A 582 -14.30 19.29 8.60
C THR A 582 -15.46 19.46 7.61
N GLY A 583 -16.27 18.43 7.42
CA GLY A 583 -17.35 18.45 6.44
C GLY A 583 -16.86 18.22 5.00
N SER A 584 -17.78 18.29 4.05
CA SER A 584 -17.50 18.28 2.61
C SER A 584 -17.12 19.67 2.13
N LEU A 585 -16.20 19.75 1.17
CA LEU A 585 -15.80 20.97 0.47
C LEU A 585 -16.50 21.01 -0.90
N GLU A 586 -16.76 22.20 -1.43
CA GLU A 586 -17.44 22.41 -2.70
C GLU A 586 -16.52 23.00 -3.77
N LYS A 587 -15.54 23.82 -3.36
CA LYS A 587 -14.60 24.51 -4.26
C LYS A 587 -13.26 23.81 -4.37
N PHE A 588 -12.95 22.93 -3.44
CA PHE A 588 -11.74 22.11 -3.46
C PHE A 588 -12.10 20.66 -3.70
N GLU A 589 -11.30 19.98 -4.49
CA GLU A 589 -11.45 18.56 -4.79
C GLU A 589 -11.44 17.68 -3.52
N ASN A 590 -10.69 18.09 -2.51
CA ASN A 590 -10.62 17.43 -1.21
C ASN A 590 -10.02 18.36 -0.13
N ARG A 591 -10.02 17.91 1.13
CA ARG A 591 -9.50 18.68 2.27
C ARG A 591 -7.99 18.88 2.20
N ASP A 592 -7.25 17.99 1.54
CA ASP A 592 -5.81 18.12 1.40
C ASP A 592 -5.45 19.25 0.43
N ALA A 593 -6.24 19.47 -0.62
CA ALA A 593 -6.06 20.61 -1.51
C ALA A 593 -6.21 21.96 -0.78
N LEU A 594 -7.21 22.08 0.10
CA LEU A 594 -7.37 23.27 0.95
C LEU A 594 -6.26 23.35 2.01
N LYS A 595 -5.85 22.21 2.59
CA LYS A 595 -4.74 22.15 3.53
C LYS A 595 -3.44 22.60 2.89
N ASP A 596 -3.13 22.13 1.68
CA ASP A 596 -1.92 22.52 0.96
C ASP A 596 -1.87 24.03 0.72
N ILE A 597 -3.00 24.66 0.39
CA ILE A 597 -3.08 26.11 0.23
C ILE A 597 -2.84 26.83 1.55
N ILE A 598 -3.45 26.36 2.65
CA ILE A 598 -3.22 26.93 3.98
C ILE A 598 -1.74 26.82 4.37
N GLU A 599 -1.13 25.65 4.16
CA GLU A 599 0.28 25.41 4.50
C GLU A 599 1.25 26.15 3.59
N GLN A 600 0.96 26.28 2.29
CA GLN A 600 1.71 27.13 1.36
C GLN A 600 1.71 28.60 1.78
N ARG A 601 0.61 29.08 2.38
CA ARG A 601 0.50 30.44 2.92
C ARG A 601 1.03 30.59 4.35
N GLY A 602 1.72 29.55 4.88
CA GLY A 602 2.38 29.57 6.19
C GLY A 602 1.45 29.26 7.37
N GLY A 603 0.19 28.87 7.12
CA GLY A 603 -0.75 28.41 8.14
C GLY A 603 -0.50 26.96 8.54
N LYS A 604 -1.19 26.48 9.57
CA LYS A 604 -1.15 25.08 10.04
C LYS A 604 -2.54 24.49 10.03
N VAL A 605 -2.69 23.24 9.55
CA VAL A 605 -3.94 22.50 9.66
C VAL A 605 -3.83 21.41 10.71
N ALA A 606 -4.71 21.45 11.72
CA ALA A 606 -4.75 20.48 12.81
C ALA A 606 -5.92 19.50 12.66
N GLY A 607 -5.74 18.27 13.12
CA GLY A 607 -6.76 17.21 13.08
C GLY A 607 -7.92 17.42 14.07
N SER A 608 -7.71 18.26 15.13
CA SER A 608 -8.70 18.49 16.20
C SER A 608 -8.75 19.94 16.62
N VAL A 609 -9.94 20.40 17.04
CA VAL A 609 -10.15 21.77 17.54
C VAL A 609 -9.58 21.91 18.95
N SER A 610 -8.81 22.98 19.16
CA SER A 610 -8.21 23.36 20.44
C SER A 610 -8.31 24.87 20.66
N ALA A 611 -7.97 25.37 21.86
CA ALA A 611 -7.95 26.79 22.13
C ALA A 611 -6.96 27.63 21.26
N LYS A 612 -6.05 26.95 20.54
CA LYS A 612 -5.11 27.55 19.58
C LYS A 612 -5.65 27.57 18.14
N THR A 613 -6.85 27.04 17.91
CA THR A 613 -7.46 27.01 16.58
C THR A 613 -8.02 28.38 16.23
N GLU A 614 -7.60 28.95 15.12
CA GLU A 614 -8.06 30.24 14.60
C GLU A 614 -9.51 30.16 14.11
N ALA A 615 -9.81 29.15 13.30
CA ALA A 615 -11.14 28.86 12.81
C ALA A 615 -11.32 27.37 12.47
N LEU A 616 -12.57 26.90 12.58
CA LEU A 616 -13.01 25.63 12.03
C LEU A 616 -13.68 25.90 10.68
N ILE A 617 -13.10 25.34 9.61
CA ILE A 617 -13.66 25.47 8.24
C ILE A 617 -14.63 24.30 8.03
N ASN A 618 -15.91 24.64 7.82
CA ASN A 618 -17.00 23.70 7.58
C ASN A 618 -18.16 24.37 6.84
N ASN A 619 -18.50 23.91 5.66
CA ASN A 619 -19.63 24.45 4.88
C ASN A 619 -20.97 24.28 5.61
N ASP A 620 -21.14 23.22 6.41
CA ASP A 620 -22.26 23.11 7.35
C ASP A 620 -21.90 23.69 8.72
N VAL A 621 -22.02 24.99 8.87
CA VAL A 621 -21.76 25.72 10.14
C VAL A 621 -22.69 25.27 11.28
N ASN A 622 -23.84 24.69 10.97
CA ASN A 622 -24.81 24.19 11.93
C ASN A 622 -24.65 22.72 12.28
N SER A 623 -23.68 22.05 11.66
CA SER A 623 -23.38 20.62 11.89
C SER A 623 -23.32 20.27 13.37
N THR A 624 -23.85 19.11 13.71
CA THR A 624 -23.78 18.53 15.06
C THR A 624 -22.54 17.69 15.29
N SER A 625 -21.56 17.71 14.37
CA SER A 625 -20.31 16.96 14.45
C SER A 625 -19.53 17.26 15.73
N GLY A 626 -18.71 16.33 16.19
CA GLY A 626 -17.88 16.52 17.39
C GLY A 626 -16.95 17.73 17.31
N LYS A 627 -16.42 18.03 16.11
CA LYS A 627 -15.58 19.20 15.87
C LYS A 627 -16.36 20.51 15.96
N ASN A 628 -17.59 20.58 15.40
CA ASN A 628 -18.43 21.75 15.52
C ASN A 628 -18.87 22.01 16.97
N LYS A 629 -19.26 20.96 17.70
CA LYS A 629 -19.58 21.08 19.13
C LYS A 629 -18.39 21.61 19.93
N LYS A 630 -17.20 21.06 19.67
CA LYS A 630 -15.97 21.47 20.34
C LYS A 630 -15.57 22.91 20.01
N ALA A 631 -15.76 23.33 18.76
CA ALA A 631 -15.53 24.72 18.35
C ALA A 631 -16.46 25.68 19.09
N LYS A 632 -17.77 25.36 19.17
CA LYS A 632 -18.76 26.15 19.91
C LYS A 632 -18.45 26.22 21.41
N GLU A 633 -18.03 25.10 22.04
CA GLU A 633 -17.61 25.05 23.44
C GLU A 633 -16.41 25.95 23.75
N LEU A 634 -15.45 26.01 22.82
CA LEU A 634 -14.22 26.78 22.98
C LEU A 634 -14.32 28.22 22.44
N GLY A 635 -15.49 28.62 21.92
CA GLY A 635 -15.67 29.94 21.30
C GLY A 635 -14.89 30.15 20.00
N ILE A 636 -14.50 29.06 19.31
CA ILE A 636 -13.78 29.10 18.04
C ILE A 636 -14.76 29.39 16.89
N ARG A 637 -14.38 30.29 15.99
CA ARG A 637 -15.16 30.64 14.79
C ARG A 637 -15.38 29.39 13.92
N ILE A 638 -16.59 29.22 13.42
CA ILE A 638 -16.90 28.24 12.38
C ILE A 638 -17.21 29.04 11.13
N ILE A 639 -16.45 28.84 10.08
CA ILE A 639 -16.57 29.57 8.81
C ILE A 639 -16.76 28.59 7.66
N SER A 640 -17.46 29.01 6.62
CA SER A 640 -17.56 28.23 5.40
C SER A 640 -16.27 28.28 4.59
N GLU A 641 -16.11 27.39 3.65
CA GLU A 641 -15.02 27.41 2.65
C GLU A 641 -15.00 28.75 1.90
N GLU A 642 -16.17 29.27 1.54
CA GLU A 642 -16.30 30.53 0.83
C GLU A 642 -15.91 31.72 1.69
N ASP A 643 -16.30 31.73 2.97
CA ASP A 643 -15.89 32.77 3.91
C ASP A 643 -14.37 32.77 4.10
N PHE A 644 -13.75 31.56 4.20
CA PHE A 644 -12.30 31.42 4.30
C PHE A 644 -11.59 31.98 3.07
N LEU A 645 -12.06 31.62 1.85
CA LEU A 645 -11.47 32.10 0.60
C LEU A 645 -11.55 33.63 0.48
N ASN A 646 -12.72 34.20 0.84
CA ASN A 646 -12.94 35.65 0.80
C ASN A 646 -12.11 36.40 1.86
N GLU A 647 -12.05 35.89 3.10
CA GLU A 647 -11.31 36.52 4.19
C GLU A 647 -9.81 36.62 3.89
N PHE A 648 -9.25 35.61 3.23
CA PHE A 648 -7.82 35.56 2.92
C PHE A 648 -7.50 35.81 1.43
N ASN A 649 -8.44 36.36 0.66
CA ASN A 649 -8.26 36.70 -0.76
C ASN A 649 -7.66 35.55 -1.59
N ILE A 650 -8.18 34.31 -1.40
CA ILE A 650 -7.71 33.12 -2.11
C ILE A 650 -8.56 32.94 -3.35
N ILE A 651 -7.94 33.01 -4.53
CA ILE A 651 -8.58 32.74 -5.82
C ILE A 651 -8.30 31.27 -6.15
N VAL A 652 -9.34 30.46 -6.32
CA VAL A 652 -9.28 29.02 -6.66
C VAL A 652 -9.70 28.80 -8.10
#